data_a0e21533537c70ff5f5c353d71d9e589
#
_entry.id   a0e21533537c70ff5f5c353d71d9e589
#
_cell.length_a   1.000
_cell.length_b   1.000
_cell.length_c   1.000
_cell.angle_alpha   90.00
_cell.angle_beta   90.00
_cell.angle_gamma   90.00
#
_symmetry.space_group_name_H-M   'P 1'
#
loop_
_entity.id
_entity.type
_entity.pdbx_description
1 polymer ?
#
loop_
_entity_poly.entity_id
_entity_poly.type
_entity_poly.pdbx_seq_one_letter_code
_entity_poly.pdbx_strand_id
1 'polypeptide(L)'
;LAGAGDDGEGGTLLPFAWSDVALYASGATSLRVTLTSAVDGGLTLRAVDPTGAPVLSVGSLVLRPAAAGSPGTGADDALFTVDWRPVPPGEQAVPLEDLTDVRSLTEAVQRGGSVPHALVLDLAEAAEPGSATPADAPRRARALTTRVLDALVPWSAAAELSGSRLVLVTRGATSDDPDPAAAAVWGLVRSAQSENPDRIVLVDLDDDPASRALLPAAVGTGEAQLAIRGGAFFVPRLVRATVPPTAVAPVLDPDGTVLITGGTGALGQVAARHLVTTHGVRRLLLVSRRGEGAAELVAELRGLGAEVSVGACDVSDREELRALLDGIPSRHPLTAVVHTAGVLDDGVIASLTPERLATVLRPKADAAWNLHELTRDLDLAAWVLYSSVAGTVGSAGQGNYSAANAFLDALAAHRNAQGLPAVSIAWGLWGQDSDMTGGLSAADVDRVSRSGLLPLSAEQGVGLFDAALRGGSPAPVAARLDMARIRERAGTDGVPALLRGLVRLPRAAAAGPEAGGDSQAARLAGMSGPERTRTLLDLIRRQVALVLGLSGADAVDEEQAFKEAGFDSLTAVELRNRLASATGIRLPATLVFDFPTPMALTRRLLTELAPEPEADEEVGEAREVELRAALATVPLRRLRELGLLDALLGLVEHPAEKVRDRSEEDAGPAIADMDVDSLIARALDSADH
;
A
#
# COMPACT_ATOMS: atom_id res chain seq x y z
N LEU A 1 28.07 2.30 -24.27
CA LEU A 1 28.58 1.41 -25.36
C LEU A 1 27.84 1.60 -26.70
N ALA A 2 26.87 2.49 -26.78
CA ALA A 2 26.09 2.77 -27.99
C ALA A 2 26.81 3.74 -28.97
N GLY A 3 28.08 3.56 -29.23
CA GLY A 3 28.82 4.50 -30.09
C GLY A 3 30.02 3.91 -30.80
N ALA A 4 30.28 2.62 -30.71
CA ALA A 4 31.42 1.98 -31.34
C ALA A 4 30.96 0.94 -32.38
N GLY A 5 30.54 1.40 -33.55
CA GLY A 5 30.18 0.55 -34.67
C GLY A 5 28.98 1.11 -35.43
N ASP A 6 29.24 2.11 -36.28
CA ASP A 6 28.27 2.62 -37.23
C ASP A 6 28.45 1.82 -38.56
N ASP A 7 27.91 0.62 -38.56
CA ASP A 7 27.69 -0.16 -39.78
C ASP A 7 26.20 -0.50 -39.88
N GLY A 8 25.38 0.49 -40.21
CA GLY A 8 24.17 0.43 -41.02
C GLY A 8 23.00 -0.50 -40.66
N GLU A 9 23.09 -1.43 -39.70
CA GLU A 9 22.00 -2.27 -39.23
C GLU A 9 22.00 -2.26 -37.69
N GLY A 10 21.21 -1.36 -37.12
CA GLY A 10 21.21 -0.98 -35.69
C GLY A 10 20.66 -2.03 -34.74
N GLY A 11 21.45 -3.06 -34.43
CA GLY A 11 21.16 -3.97 -33.32
C GLY A 11 21.96 -3.59 -32.07
N THR A 12 21.31 -3.57 -30.88
CA THR A 12 22.02 -3.38 -29.61
C THR A 12 22.98 -4.54 -29.35
N LEU A 13 24.28 -4.24 -29.21
CA LEU A 13 25.30 -5.23 -28.88
C LEU A 13 25.41 -5.39 -27.35
N LEU A 14 25.37 -6.63 -26.88
CA LEU A 14 25.54 -6.96 -25.46
C LEU A 14 26.86 -7.67 -25.19
N PRO A 15 27.54 -7.42 -24.05
CA PRO A 15 28.67 -8.19 -23.59
C PRO A 15 28.32 -9.67 -23.43
N PHE A 16 29.00 -10.55 -24.13
CA PHE A 16 28.75 -11.99 -24.16
C PHE A 16 29.82 -12.78 -23.40
N ALA A 17 31.11 -12.47 -23.63
CA ALA A 17 32.19 -13.13 -22.99
C ALA A 17 33.33 -12.15 -22.65
N TRP A 18 33.98 -12.40 -21.52
CA TRP A 18 35.12 -11.64 -21.00
C TRP A 18 36.28 -12.58 -20.81
N SER A 19 37.46 -12.23 -21.30
CA SER A 19 38.70 -12.98 -21.03
C SER A 19 39.82 -12.03 -20.59
N ASP A 20 40.81 -12.59 -19.90
CA ASP A 20 41.97 -11.88 -19.37
C ASP A 20 41.57 -10.62 -18.55
N VAL A 21 40.65 -10.84 -17.60
CA VAL A 21 40.17 -9.80 -16.69
C VAL A 21 41.12 -9.67 -15.53
N ALA A 22 41.71 -8.49 -15.34
CA ALA A 22 42.57 -8.18 -14.23
C ALA A 22 42.08 -6.92 -13.48
N LEU A 23 41.79 -7.07 -12.21
CA LEU A 23 41.42 -5.97 -11.28
C LEU A 23 42.67 -5.58 -10.48
N TYR A 24 43.14 -4.33 -10.62
CA TYR A 24 44.36 -3.81 -9.98
C TYR A 24 44.08 -2.99 -8.74
N ALA A 25 42.89 -2.35 -8.66
CA ALA A 25 42.48 -1.54 -7.53
C ALA A 25 40.96 -1.59 -7.34
N SER A 26 40.50 -1.37 -6.10
CA SER A 26 39.08 -1.25 -5.72
C SER A 26 38.83 0.10 -5.05
N GLY A 27 37.55 0.57 -5.04
CA GLY A 27 37.17 1.81 -4.35
C GLY A 27 37.35 3.10 -5.15
N ALA A 28 37.68 3.04 -6.44
CA ALA A 28 37.74 4.23 -7.28
C ALA A 28 36.35 4.85 -7.48
N THR A 29 36.21 6.13 -7.16
CA THR A 29 34.95 6.89 -7.26
C THR A 29 34.66 7.39 -8.67
N SER A 30 35.68 7.46 -9.55
CA SER A 30 35.57 7.78 -10.97
C SER A 30 36.60 7.02 -11.78
N LEU A 31 36.24 6.69 -13.05
CA LEU A 31 37.08 5.91 -13.95
C LEU A 31 37.14 6.59 -15.33
N ARG A 32 38.32 6.60 -15.92
CA ARG A 32 38.49 6.85 -17.35
C ARG A 32 38.61 5.49 -18.03
N VAL A 33 37.62 5.18 -18.90
CA VAL A 33 37.56 3.89 -19.59
C VAL A 33 37.95 4.12 -21.08
N THR A 34 38.89 3.31 -21.58
CA THR A 34 39.29 3.25 -22.98
C THR A 34 38.90 1.90 -23.56
N LEU A 35 38.17 1.91 -24.65
CA LEU A 35 37.83 0.74 -25.45
C LEU A 35 38.60 0.79 -26.77
N THR A 36 39.24 -0.33 -27.13
CA THR A 36 39.97 -0.47 -28.40
C THR A 36 39.54 -1.76 -29.08
N SER A 37 39.40 -1.74 -30.43
CA SER A 37 39.11 -2.95 -31.19
C SER A 37 40.32 -3.90 -31.16
N ALA A 38 40.07 -5.15 -30.84
CA ALA A 38 41.09 -6.21 -30.90
C ALA A 38 41.14 -6.84 -32.33
N VAL A 39 42.27 -7.45 -32.65
CA VAL A 39 42.52 -8.05 -33.96
C VAL A 39 41.60 -9.23 -34.29
N ASP A 40 41.00 -9.83 -33.26
CA ASP A 40 40.07 -10.96 -33.32
C ASP A 40 38.58 -10.53 -33.39
N GLY A 41 38.30 -9.24 -33.60
CA GLY A 41 36.94 -8.71 -33.70
C GLY A 41 36.28 -8.44 -32.34
N GLY A 42 36.96 -8.65 -31.23
CA GLY A 42 36.53 -8.26 -29.87
C GLY A 42 36.93 -6.82 -29.51
N LEU A 43 36.62 -6.39 -28.31
CA LEU A 43 37.08 -5.13 -27.75
C LEU A 43 38.03 -5.40 -26.59
N THR A 44 39.10 -4.62 -26.45
CA THR A 44 39.84 -4.53 -25.18
C THR A 44 39.35 -3.37 -24.37
N LEU A 45 39.30 -3.53 -23.04
CA LEU A 45 38.88 -2.49 -22.14
C LEU A 45 40.00 -2.19 -21.13
N ARG A 46 40.31 -0.91 -20.93
CA ARG A 46 41.22 -0.44 -19.89
C ARG A 46 40.60 0.69 -19.11
N ALA A 47 40.50 0.51 -17.81
CA ALA A 47 40.00 1.52 -16.90
C ALA A 47 41.13 2.01 -15.99
N VAL A 48 41.26 3.33 -15.88
CA VAL A 48 42.21 3.99 -14.97
C VAL A 48 41.49 5.00 -14.09
N ASP A 49 42.04 5.28 -12.92
CA ASP A 49 41.53 6.31 -12.04
C ASP A 49 41.87 7.74 -12.57
N PRO A 50 41.44 8.83 -11.90
CA PRO A 50 41.75 10.20 -12.30
C PRO A 50 43.25 10.53 -12.33
N THR A 51 44.09 9.76 -11.61
CA THR A 51 45.54 9.94 -11.58
C THR A 51 46.24 9.19 -12.71
N GLY A 52 45.53 8.32 -13.45
CA GLY A 52 46.04 7.47 -14.51
C GLY A 52 46.51 6.10 -14.02
N ALA A 53 46.34 5.75 -12.77
CA ALA A 53 46.68 4.43 -12.25
C ALA A 53 45.65 3.37 -12.72
N PRO A 54 46.11 2.16 -13.10
CA PRO A 54 45.24 1.11 -13.65
C PRO A 54 44.31 0.58 -12.53
N VAL A 55 43.03 0.49 -12.88
CA VAL A 55 41.99 -0.08 -11.97
C VAL A 55 41.47 -1.42 -12.49
N LEU A 56 41.23 -1.53 -13.81
CA LEU A 56 40.69 -2.73 -14.42
C LEU A 56 41.25 -2.84 -15.86
N SER A 57 41.59 -4.05 -16.28
CA SER A 57 41.80 -4.37 -17.69
C SER A 57 41.03 -5.61 -18.11
N VAL A 58 40.57 -5.65 -19.34
CA VAL A 58 39.92 -6.78 -19.99
C VAL A 58 40.64 -6.98 -21.33
N GLY A 59 41.29 -8.14 -21.50
CA GLY A 59 42.06 -8.46 -22.68
C GLY A 59 41.19 -8.72 -23.92
N SER A 60 40.02 -9.34 -23.73
CA SER A 60 39.02 -9.48 -24.80
C SER A 60 37.61 -9.41 -24.24
N LEU A 61 36.78 -8.55 -24.84
CA LEU A 61 35.36 -8.41 -24.61
C LEU A 61 34.64 -8.72 -25.94
N VAL A 62 33.98 -9.86 -25.98
CA VAL A 62 33.19 -10.26 -27.16
C VAL A 62 31.78 -9.71 -26.98
N LEU A 63 31.34 -8.93 -27.97
CA LEU A 63 29.98 -8.42 -28.06
C LEU A 63 29.19 -9.31 -29.05
N ARG A 64 27.92 -9.57 -28.70
CA ARG A 64 26.97 -10.20 -29.64
C ARG A 64 25.75 -9.33 -29.81
N PRO A 65 25.13 -9.33 -31.00
CA PRO A 65 23.83 -8.69 -31.18
C PRO A 65 22.87 -9.28 -30.17
N ALA A 66 22.11 -8.42 -29.47
CA ALA A 66 20.96 -8.88 -28.74
C ALA A 66 20.08 -9.67 -29.72
N ALA A 67 19.78 -10.94 -29.43
CA ALA A 67 18.81 -11.67 -30.22
C ALA A 67 17.54 -10.81 -30.32
N ALA A 68 16.87 -10.81 -31.48
CA ALA A 68 15.61 -10.09 -31.68
C ALA A 68 14.58 -10.62 -30.70
N GLY A 69 14.50 -10.01 -29.54
CA GLY A 69 13.88 -10.37 -28.27
C GLY A 69 14.59 -9.57 -27.21
N SER A 70 14.81 -8.25 -27.47
CA SER A 70 15.48 -7.34 -26.53
C SER A 70 14.80 -7.40 -25.16
N PRO A 71 15.55 -7.49 -24.06
CA PRO A 71 14.95 -7.34 -22.74
C PRO A 71 14.38 -5.92 -22.63
N GLY A 72 13.05 -5.78 -22.71
CA GLY A 72 12.38 -4.58 -22.25
C GLY A 72 11.38 -3.86 -23.16
N THR A 73 10.93 -4.42 -24.28
CA THR A 73 9.82 -3.81 -25.07
C THR A 73 8.66 -4.75 -25.38
N GLY A 74 8.72 -6.02 -24.97
CA GLY A 74 7.63 -6.99 -25.16
C GLY A 74 6.56 -6.86 -24.08
N ALA A 75 5.29 -7.11 -24.42
CA ALA A 75 4.19 -7.22 -23.46
C ALA A 75 4.50 -8.23 -22.33
N ASP A 76 5.27 -9.28 -22.62
CA ASP A 76 5.65 -10.34 -21.68
C ASP A 76 6.53 -9.83 -20.52
N ASP A 77 7.29 -8.74 -20.71
CA ASP A 77 8.16 -8.17 -19.66
C ASP A 77 7.40 -7.42 -18.54
N ALA A 78 6.16 -7.04 -18.82
CA ALA A 78 5.28 -6.33 -17.88
C ALA A 78 4.20 -7.26 -17.27
N LEU A 79 4.32 -8.57 -17.46
CA LEU A 79 3.47 -9.58 -16.86
C LEU A 79 4.20 -10.29 -15.72
N PHE A 80 3.53 -10.37 -14.56
CA PHE A 80 4.08 -10.97 -13.34
C PHE A 80 3.09 -11.95 -12.74
N THR A 81 3.57 -12.77 -11.82
CA THR A 81 2.76 -13.66 -10.99
C THR A 81 3.28 -13.66 -9.56
N VAL A 82 2.42 -14.03 -8.61
CA VAL A 82 2.82 -14.21 -7.22
C VAL A 82 3.32 -15.65 -7.04
N ASP A 83 4.56 -15.79 -6.58
CA ASP A 83 5.21 -17.05 -6.27
C ASP A 83 5.37 -17.20 -4.75
N TRP A 84 4.95 -18.32 -4.21
CA TRP A 84 5.03 -18.62 -2.78
C TRP A 84 6.33 -19.36 -2.47
N ARG A 85 7.25 -18.67 -1.79
CA ARG A 85 8.61 -19.18 -1.52
C ARG A 85 8.76 -19.65 -0.08
N PRO A 86 9.36 -20.82 0.15
CA PRO A 86 9.63 -21.28 1.50
C PRO A 86 10.62 -20.36 2.21
N VAL A 87 10.38 -20.15 3.52
CA VAL A 87 11.27 -19.43 4.42
C VAL A 87 11.49 -20.22 5.71
N PRO A 88 12.64 -20.08 6.37
CA PRO A 88 12.86 -20.72 7.66
C PRO A 88 11.94 -20.12 8.73
N PRO A 89 11.66 -20.84 9.82
CA PRO A 89 10.98 -20.28 10.98
C PRO A 89 11.77 -19.10 11.56
N GLY A 90 11.08 -18.17 12.21
CA GLY A 90 11.73 -17.09 12.95
C GLY A 90 12.59 -17.62 14.09
N GLU A 91 13.73 -16.98 14.33
CA GLU A 91 14.67 -17.37 15.40
C GLU A 91 14.03 -17.26 16.80
N GLN A 92 13.09 -16.34 16.97
CA GLN A 92 12.36 -16.11 18.22
C GLN A 92 10.87 -16.17 17.98
N ALA A 93 10.16 -16.98 18.77
CA ALA A 93 8.71 -17.01 18.78
C ALA A 93 8.15 -15.74 19.44
N VAL A 94 7.19 -15.10 18.80
CA VAL A 94 6.52 -13.90 19.33
C VAL A 94 5.34 -14.33 20.20
N PRO A 95 5.22 -13.86 21.46
CA PRO A 95 4.04 -14.11 22.28
C PRO A 95 2.78 -13.55 21.61
N LEU A 96 1.73 -14.35 21.54
CA LEU A 96 0.46 -14.01 20.90
C LEU A 96 -0.66 -14.07 21.94
N GLU A 97 -1.60 -13.13 21.87
CA GLU A 97 -2.82 -13.12 22.64
C GLU A 97 -4.04 -13.01 21.69
N ASP A 98 -5.12 -13.73 21.98
CA ASP A 98 -6.31 -13.66 21.14
C ASP A 98 -7.03 -12.31 21.35
N LEU A 99 -7.36 -11.65 20.23
CA LEU A 99 -8.11 -10.39 20.25
C LEU A 99 -9.61 -10.69 20.48
N THR A 100 -10.08 -10.42 21.66
CA THR A 100 -11.51 -10.57 22.03
C THR A 100 -12.27 -9.27 21.82
N ASP A 101 -11.77 -8.16 22.37
CA ASP A 101 -12.35 -6.82 22.22
C ASP A 101 -11.28 -5.74 22.43
N VAL A 102 -11.16 -4.84 21.47
CA VAL A 102 -10.16 -3.76 21.49
C VAL A 102 -10.40 -2.79 22.64
N ARG A 103 -11.66 -2.45 22.91
CA ARG A 103 -12.01 -1.49 23.97
C ARG A 103 -11.61 -2.03 25.36
N SER A 104 -12.03 -3.25 25.68
CA SER A 104 -11.68 -3.90 26.95
C SER A 104 -10.18 -3.99 27.16
N LEU A 105 -9.43 -4.27 26.08
CA LEU A 105 -7.98 -4.34 26.10
C LEU A 105 -7.35 -2.96 26.36
N THR A 106 -7.82 -1.92 25.67
CA THR A 106 -7.35 -0.54 25.86
C THR A 106 -7.58 -0.08 27.31
N GLU A 107 -8.76 -0.34 27.86
CA GLU A 107 -9.08 -0.05 29.26
C GLU A 107 -8.18 -0.82 30.25
N ALA A 108 -7.81 -2.07 29.92
CA ALA A 108 -6.90 -2.84 30.75
C ALA A 108 -5.48 -2.25 30.75
N VAL A 109 -4.98 -1.83 29.58
CA VAL A 109 -3.67 -1.16 29.46
C VAL A 109 -3.66 0.18 30.21
N GLN A 110 -4.72 1.00 30.09
CA GLN A 110 -4.87 2.26 30.82
C GLN A 110 -4.86 2.09 32.33
N ARG A 111 -5.34 0.94 32.82
CA ARG A 111 -5.28 0.59 34.26
C ARG A 111 -3.94 0.01 34.71
N GLY A 112 -2.90 0.04 33.85
CA GLY A 112 -1.56 -0.42 34.16
C GLY A 112 -1.26 -1.87 33.75
N GLY A 113 -2.12 -2.47 32.90
CA GLY A 113 -1.83 -3.76 32.26
C GLY A 113 -0.70 -3.66 31.23
N SER A 114 -0.03 -4.77 30.96
CA SER A 114 1.01 -4.83 29.94
C SER A 114 0.40 -4.71 28.55
N VAL A 115 1.11 -4.01 27.64
CA VAL A 115 0.74 -3.96 26.21
C VAL A 115 1.12 -5.29 25.55
N PRO A 116 0.18 -6.03 24.92
CA PRO A 116 0.48 -7.26 24.22
C PRO A 116 1.44 -7.03 23.07
N HIS A 117 2.43 -7.92 22.85
CA HIS A 117 3.33 -7.84 21.71
C HIS A 117 2.60 -8.03 20.39
N ALA A 118 1.67 -8.99 20.33
CA ALA A 118 0.85 -9.23 19.16
C ALA A 118 -0.52 -9.81 19.56
N LEU A 119 -1.55 -9.34 18.86
CA LEU A 119 -2.95 -9.74 19.03
C LEU A 119 -3.40 -10.54 17.83
N VAL A 120 -4.08 -11.66 18.04
CA VAL A 120 -4.58 -12.54 16.98
C VAL A 120 -6.06 -12.33 16.77
N LEU A 121 -6.45 -11.96 15.55
CA LEU A 121 -7.83 -12.03 15.08
C LEU A 121 -7.98 -13.27 14.19
N ASP A 122 -8.55 -14.35 14.74
CA ASP A 122 -8.79 -15.56 13.98
C ASP A 122 -10.14 -15.48 13.25
N LEU A 123 -10.08 -15.49 11.92
CA LEU A 123 -11.24 -15.45 11.03
C LEU A 123 -11.65 -16.87 10.58
N ALA A 124 -10.79 -17.86 10.78
CA ALA A 124 -11.06 -19.25 10.41
C ALA A 124 -12.10 -19.92 11.33
N GLU A 125 -12.13 -19.51 12.62
CA GLU A 125 -13.09 -20.04 13.60
C GLU A 125 -14.52 -19.53 13.42
N ALA A 126 -14.71 -18.44 12.66
CA ALA A 126 -16.02 -17.83 12.43
C ALA A 126 -16.90 -18.58 11.40
N ALA A 127 -16.36 -19.55 10.70
CA ALA A 127 -17.13 -20.39 9.82
C ALA A 127 -17.82 -21.48 10.66
N GLU A 128 -19.16 -21.37 10.86
CA GLU A 128 -19.92 -22.46 11.48
C GLU A 128 -19.69 -23.77 10.69
N PRO A 129 -19.36 -24.88 11.37
CA PRO A 129 -19.23 -26.18 10.70
C PRO A 129 -20.53 -26.53 9.99
N GLY A 130 -20.53 -26.57 8.67
CA GLY A 130 -21.70 -26.89 7.85
C GLY A 130 -22.41 -25.71 7.19
N SER A 131 -22.05 -24.45 7.47
CA SER A 131 -22.64 -23.27 6.79
C SER A 131 -21.87 -22.85 5.52
N ALA A 132 -20.77 -23.49 5.23
CA ALA A 132 -19.95 -23.21 4.06
C ALA A 132 -20.50 -23.91 2.80
N THR A 133 -21.69 -23.51 2.35
CA THR A 133 -22.02 -23.75 0.95
C THR A 133 -21.23 -22.74 0.11
N PRO A 134 -20.49 -23.17 -0.92
CA PRO A 134 -19.82 -22.26 -1.86
C PRO A 134 -20.76 -21.19 -2.43
N ALA A 135 -22.06 -21.48 -2.44
CA ALA A 135 -23.13 -20.65 -3.02
C ALA A 135 -23.25 -19.22 -2.45
N ASP A 136 -22.47 -18.83 -1.44
CA ASP A 136 -22.62 -17.53 -0.76
C ASP A 136 -21.29 -16.79 -0.52
N ALA A 137 -20.30 -17.01 -1.37
CA ALA A 137 -18.99 -16.39 -1.24
C ALA A 137 -19.02 -14.84 -1.14
N PRO A 138 -19.83 -14.09 -1.92
CA PRO A 138 -19.89 -12.63 -1.77
C PRO A 138 -20.46 -12.17 -0.42
N ARG A 139 -21.46 -12.86 0.13
CA ARG A 139 -22.00 -12.52 1.46
C ARG A 139 -20.98 -12.80 2.55
N ARG A 140 -20.27 -13.94 2.47
CA ARG A 140 -19.17 -14.26 3.38
C ARG A 140 -18.03 -13.23 3.28
N ALA A 141 -17.67 -12.80 2.06
CA ALA A 141 -16.66 -11.76 1.86
C ALA A 141 -17.02 -10.46 2.58
N ARG A 142 -18.30 -10.00 2.44
CA ARG A 142 -18.77 -8.83 3.19
C ARG A 142 -18.74 -9.03 4.70
N ALA A 143 -19.19 -10.17 5.20
CA ALA A 143 -19.19 -10.46 6.63
C ALA A 143 -17.77 -10.48 7.21
N LEU A 144 -16.83 -11.18 6.54
CA LEU A 144 -15.43 -11.25 6.98
C LEU A 144 -14.72 -9.89 6.90
N THR A 145 -14.88 -9.15 5.81
CA THR A 145 -14.27 -7.83 5.65
C THR A 145 -14.84 -6.81 6.63
N THR A 146 -16.14 -6.86 6.95
CA THR A 146 -16.77 -6.04 8.00
C THR A 146 -16.16 -6.39 9.37
N ARG A 147 -16.08 -7.68 9.73
CA ARG A 147 -15.46 -8.10 11.00
C ARG A 147 -14.01 -7.63 11.13
N VAL A 148 -13.27 -7.62 10.03
CA VAL A 148 -11.91 -7.09 10.00
C VAL A 148 -11.90 -5.59 10.23
N LEU A 149 -12.80 -4.81 9.63
CA LEU A 149 -12.91 -3.36 9.88
C LEU A 149 -13.29 -3.06 11.33
N ASP A 150 -14.24 -3.80 11.90
CA ASP A 150 -14.68 -3.64 13.29
C ASP A 150 -13.53 -3.84 14.30
N ALA A 151 -12.50 -4.61 13.93
CA ALA A 151 -11.28 -4.78 14.71
C ALA A 151 -10.20 -3.75 14.37
N LEU A 152 -9.94 -3.51 13.07
CA LEU A 152 -8.85 -2.65 12.60
C LEU A 152 -9.05 -1.19 12.97
N VAL A 153 -10.27 -0.66 12.81
CA VAL A 153 -10.54 0.77 13.02
C VAL A 153 -10.27 1.16 14.48
N PRO A 154 -10.88 0.52 15.50
CA PRO A 154 -10.59 0.89 16.89
C PRO A 154 -9.15 0.55 17.31
N TRP A 155 -8.57 -0.56 16.80
CA TRP A 155 -7.19 -0.93 17.13
C TRP A 155 -6.17 0.08 16.60
N SER A 156 -6.36 0.59 15.37
CA SER A 156 -5.46 1.59 14.77
C SER A 156 -5.56 2.95 15.46
N ALA A 157 -6.72 3.27 16.03
CA ALA A 157 -6.97 4.52 16.76
C ALA A 157 -6.46 4.47 18.21
N ALA A 158 -6.29 3.28 18.81
CA ALA A 158 -5.83 3.13 20.17
C ALA A 158 -4.32 3.44 20.32
N ALA A 159 -4.00 4.60 20.89
CA ALA A 159 -2.62 5.03 21.12
C ALA A 159 -1.87 4.06 22.08
N GLU A 160 -2.57 3.51 23.06
CA GLU A 160 -2.05 2.53 24.03
C GLU A 160 -1.55 1.25 23.36
N LEU A 161 -2.15 0.89 22.22
CA LEU A 161 -1.78 -0.28 21.44
C LEU A 161 -0.78 0.03 20.31
N SER A 162 -0.17 1.21 20.29
CA SER A 162 0.80 1.61 19.25
C SER A 162 2.01 0.68 19.17
N GLY A 163 2.39 0.04 20.29
CA GLY A 163 3.46 -0.96 20.36
C GLY A 163 3.06 -2.37 19.91
N SER A 164 1.76 -2.66 19.81
CA SER A 164 1.22 -3.98 19.51
C SER A 164 1.13 -4.23 18.00
N ARG A 165 1.31 -5.49 17.56
CA ARG A 165 1.00 -5.96 16.20
C ARG A 165 -0.38 -6.62 16.17
N LEU A 166 -1.06 -6.53 15.04
CA LEU A 166 -2.29 -7.29 14.79
C LEU A 166 -2.01 -8.41 13.78
N VAL A 167 -2.28 -9.64 14.17
CA VAL A 167 -2.13 -10.85 13.35
C VAL A 167 -3.51 -11.30 12.91
N LEU A 168 -3.80 -11.23 11.62
CA LEU A 168 -5.04 -11.73 11.05
C LEU A 168 -4.81 -13.12 10.47
N VAL A 169 -5.60 -14.06 10.91
CA VAL A 169 -5.50 -15.45 10.50
C VAL A 169 -6.68 -15.83 9.63
N THR A 170 -6.39 -16.33 8.42
CA THR A 170 -7.38 -16.87 7.48
C THR A 170 -7.10 -18.34 7.24
N ARG A 171 -8.02 -19.02 6.55
CA ARG A 171 -7.85 -20.40 6.08
C ARG A 171 -8.23 -20.48 4.61
N GLY A 172 -7.30 -21.01 3.80
CA GLY A 172 -7.53 -21.26 2.39
C GLY A 172 -7.60 -20.03 1.50
N ALA A 173 -7.19 -18.86 1.97
CA ALA A 173 -7.18 -17.62 1.16
C ALA A 173 -6.16 -17.68 0.01
N THR A 174 -5.11 -18.49 0.17
CA THR A 174 -3.95 -18.56 -0.74
C THR A 174 -3.60 -20.00 -1.14
N SER A 175 -4.56 -20.91 -1.06
CA SER A 175 -4.43 -22.29 -1.50
C SER A 175 -4.52 -22.41 -3.02
N ASP A 176 -4.28 -23.60 -3.58
CA ASP A 176 -4.44 -23.88 -5.01
C ASP A 176 -5.91 -23.77 -5.46
N ASP A 177 -6.85 -24.06 -4.55
CA ASP A 177 -8.29 -23.77 -4.70
C ASP A 177 -8.69 -22.75 -3.63
N PRO A 178 -8.49 -21.45 -3.87
CA PRO A 178 -8.64 -20.44 -2.84
C PRO A 178 -10.12 -20.12 -2.56
N ASP A 179 -10.43 -19.84 -1.28
CA ASP A 179 -11.70 -19.27 -0.88
C ASP A 179 -11.76 -17.76 -1.24
N PRO A 180 -12.60 -17.33 -2.19
CA PRO A 180 -12.69 -15.93 -2.59
C PRO A 180 -13.09 -15.00 -1.46
N ALA A 181 -13.86 -15.48 -0.46
CA ALA A 181 -14.25 -14.67 0.68
C ALA A 181 -13.06 -14.39 1.62
N ALA A 182 -12.23 -15.39 1.87
CA ALA A 182 -11.00 -15.22 2.65
C ALA A 182 -9.97 -14.37 1.89
N ALA A 183 -9.88 -14.51 0.56
CA ALA A 183 -9.00 -13.70 -0.28
C ALA A 183 -9.40 -12.22 -0.28
N ALA A 184 -10.69 -11.88 -0.19
CA ALA A 184 -11.14 -10.50 -0.03
C ALA A 184 -10.59 -9.85 1.25
N VAL A 185 -10.46 -10.59 2.35
CA VAL A 185 -9.80 -10.13 3.57
C VAL A 185 -8.35 -9.77 3.29
N TRP A 186 -7.63 -10.59 2.52
CA TRP A 186 -6.23 -10.31 2.15
C TRP A 186 -6.10 -9.00 1.38
N GLY A 187 -6.99 -8.74 0.42
CA GLY A 187 -7.01 -7.46 -0.31
C GLY A 187 -7.21 -6.26 0.61
N LEU A 188 -8.21 -6.31 1.50
CA LEU A 188 -8.48 -5.27 2.49
C LEU A 188 -7.25 -5.00 3.37
N VAL A 189 -6.69 -6.09 3.92
CA VAL A 189 -5.60 -5.99 4.91
C VAL A 189 -4.27 -5.57 4.27
N ARG A 190 -3.99 -5.92 3.02
CA ARG A 190 -2.83 -5.38 2.27
C ARG A 190 -2.88 -3.85 2.18
N SER A 191 -4.06 -3.28 1.96
CA SER A 191 -4.23 -1.82 2.00
C SER A 191 -4.03 -1.26 3.42
N ALA A 192 -4.55 -1.95 4.44
CA ALA A 192 -4.31 -1.59 5.84
C ALA A 192 -2.81 -1.67 6.22
N GLN A 193 -2.06 -2.64 5.68
CA GLN A 193 -0.60 -2.75 5.83
C GLN A 193 0.13 -1.56 5.18
N SER A 194 -0.35 -1.10 4.01
CA SER A 194 0.21 0.09 3.34
C SER A 194 -0.05 1.37 4.14
N GLU A 195 -1.19 1.45 4.83
CA GLU A 195 -1.50 2.55 5.74
C GLU A 195 -0.78 2.45 7.09
N ASN A 196 -0.53 1.24 7.60
CA ASN A 196 0.12 0.98 8.88
C ASN A 196 1.29 0.00 8.72
N PRO A 197 2.43 0.46 8.18
CA PRO A 197 3.59 -0.38 7.95
C PRO A 197 4.06 -1.10 9.22
N ASP A 198 4.48 -2.36 9.07
CA ASP A 198 5.06 -3.22 10.12
C ASP A 198 4.16 -3.53 11.33
N ARG A 199 2.89 -3.08 11.31
CA ARG A 199 1.96 -3.29 12.42
C ARG A 199 1.00 -4.46 12.23
N ILE A 200 0.78 -4.90 10.98
CA ILE A 200 -0.23 -5.91 10.65
C ILE A 200 0.44 -7.09 9.96
N VAL A 201 0.12 -8.30 10.40
CA VAL A 201 0.61 -9.55 9.80
C VAL A 201 -0.57 -10.37 9.32
N LEU A 202 -0.51 -10.86 8.07
CA LEU A 202 -1.46 -11.80 7.49
C LEU A 202 -0.87 -13.20 7.52
N VAL A 203 -1.63 -14.17 8.04
CA VAL A 203 -1.25 -15.58 8.01
C VAL A 203 -2.40 -16.41 7.48
N ASP A 204 -2.16 -17.20 6.44
CA ASP A 204 -3.12 -18.16 5.91
C ASP A 204 -2.73 -19.58 6.34
N LEU A 205 -3.67 -20.28 6.95
CA LEU A 205 -3.47 -21.65 7.44
C LEU A 205 -4.05 -22.69 6.44
N ASP A 206 -3.46 -23.87 6.44
CA ASP A 206 -4.06 -25.06 5.89
C ASP A 206 -5.09 -25.69 6.87
N ASP A 207 -5.63 -26.85 6.51
CA ASP A 207 -6.61 -27.55 7.35
C ASP A 207 -5.97 -28.39 8.47
N ASP A 208 -4.63 -28.38 8.59
CA ASP A 208 -3.96 -29.06 9.68
C ASP A 208 -4.11 -28.28 11.00
N PRO A 209 -4.75 -28.87 12.02
CA PRO A 209 -4.89 -28.22 13.32
C PRO A 209 -3.55 -27.84 13.98
N ALA A 210 -2.45 -28.54 13.63
CA ALA A 210 -1.12 -28.26 14.15
C ALA A 210 -0.55 -26.93 13.60
N SER A 211 -1.02 -26.44 12.46
CA SER A 211 -0.54 -25.22 11.84
C SER A 211 -0.78 -23.97 12.71
N ARG A 212 -1.87 -23.95 13.50
CA ARG A 212 -2.13 -22.86 14.47
C ARG A 212 -1.02 -22.72 15.52
N ALA A 213 -0.46 -23.81 16.00
CA ALA A 213 0.60 -23.80 16.99
C ALA A 213 1.90 -23.17 16.46
N LEU A 214 2.05 -23.03 15.14
CA LEU A 214 3.21 -22.46 14.49
C LEU A 214 3.13 -20.93 14.32
N LEU A 215 1.99 -20.29 14.62
CA LEU A 215 1.78 -18.85 14.49
C LEU A 215 2.85 -18.01 15.21
N PRO A 216 3.28 -18.32 16.47
CA PRO A 216 4.32 -17.56 17.15
C PRO A 216 5.65 -17.52 16.38
N ALA A 217 6.03 -18.64 15.78
CA ALA A 217 7.25 -18.75 14.96
C ALA A 217 7.08 -18.08 13.59
N ALA A 218 5.88 -18.15 12.99
CA ALA A 218 5.57 -17.47 11.74
C ALA A 218 5.68 -15.94 11.89
N VAL A 219 5.09 -15.37 12.93
CA VAL A 219 5.19 -13.93 13.23
C VAL A 219 6.63 -13.52 13.55
N GLY A 220 7.41 -14.43 14.15
CA GLY A 220 8.84 -14.25 14.44
C GLY A 220 9.73 -14.16 13.18
N THR A 221 9.25 -14.52 11.99
CA THR A 221 9.98 -14.34 10.73
C THR A 221 10.15 -12.89 10.32
N GLY A 222 9.33 -11.97 10.86
CA GLY A 222 9.30 -10.56 10.48
C GLY A 222 8.64 -10.29 9.11
N GLU A 223 8.09 -11.30 8.45
CA GLU A 223 7.36 -11.12 7.19
C GLU A 223 5.91 -10.68 7.45
N ALA A 224 5.42 -9.74 6.64
CA ALA A 224 4.08 -9.19 6.80
C ALA A 224 2.97 -10.11 6.25
N GLN A 225 3.30 -11.05 5.39
CA GLN A 225 2.36 -11.99 4.76
C GLN A 225 2.99 -13.36 4.70
N LEU A 226 2.29 -14.37 5.24
CA LEU A 226 2.75 -15.75 5.31
C LEU A 226 1.62 -16.73 4.98
N ALA A 227 2.00 -17.92 4.51
CA ALA A 227 1.15 -19.09 4.50
C ALA A 227 1.85 -20.22 5.26
N ILE A 228 1.10 -20.99 6.06
CA ILE A 228 1.57 -22.21 6.71
C ILE A 228 0.94 -23.39 6.00
N ARG A 229 1.77 -24.26 5.45
CA ARG A 229 1.35 -25.44 4.67
C ARG A 229 2.19 -26.63 5.06
N GLY A 230 1.56 -27.71 5.56
CA GLY A 230 2.28 -28.92 5.96
C GLY A 230 3.40 -28.67 6.95
N GLY A 231 3.24 -27.70 7.86
CA GLY A 231 4.25 -27.32 8.85
C GLY A 231 5.39 -26.43 8.33
N ALA A 232 5.38 -26.03 7.06
CA ALA A 232 6.37 -25.13 6.47
C ALA A 232 5.79 -23.71 6.26
N PHE A 233 6.66 -22.69 6.29
CA PHE A 233 6.30 -21.29 6.08
C PHE A 233 6.60 -20.87 4.66
N PHE A 234 5.66 -20.15 4.05
CA PHE A 234 5.79 -19.61 2.71
C PHE A 234 5.46 -18.12 2.72
N VAL A 235 6.14 -17.38 1.85
CA VAL A 235 5.96 -15.92 1.69
C VAL A 235 5.73 -15.57 0.23
N PRO A 236 4.82 -14.62 -0.08
CA PRO A 236 4.55 -14.22 -1.45
C PRO A 236 5.69 -13.35 -1.99
N ARG A 237 6.07 -13.61 -3.24
CA ARG A 237 7.04 -12.80 -4.00
C ARG A 237 6.53 -12.58 -5.41
N LEU A 238 6.56 -11.34 -5.88
CA LEU A 238 6.26 -11.05 -7.27
C LEU A 238 7.44 -11.48 -8.13
N VAL A 239 7.15 -12.25 -9.17
CA VAL A 239 8.14 -12.73 -10.15
C VAL A 239 7.61 -12.48 -11.56
N ARG A 240 8.50 -12.41 -12.55
CA ARG A 240 8.07 -12.32 -13.97
C ARG A 240 7.31 -13.57 -14.33
N ALA A 241 6.15 -13.40 -14.97
CA ALA A 241 5.41 -14.53 -15.52
C ALA A 241 6.17 -15.14 -16.69
N THR A 242 6.16 -16.45 -16.77
CA THR A 242 6.73 -17.19 -17.91
C THR A 242 5.58 -17.58 -18.82
N VAL A 243 5.49 -16.96 -19.98
CA VAL A 243 4.56 -17.39 -21.04
C VAL A 243 5.30 -18.37 -21.92
N PRO A 244 4.87 -19.66 -21.99
CA PRO A 244 5.53 -20.64 -22.86
C PRO A 244 5.47 -20.19 -24.33
N PRO A 245 6.55 -20.30 -25.12
CA PRO A 245 6.53 -19.89 -26.52
C PRO A 245 5.51 -20.64 -27.38
N THR A 246 5.11 -21.84 -26.94
CA THR A 246 4.12 -22.70 -27.61
C THR A 246 2.69 -22.48 -27.10
N ALA A 247 2.49 -21.60 -26.10
CA ALA A 247 1.17 -21.32 -25.57
C ALA A 247 0.34 -20.54 -26.60
N VAL A 248 -0.84 -21.04 -26.90
CA VAL A 248 -1.79 -20.45 -27.85
C VAL A 248 -2.94 -19.84 -27.07
N ALA A 249 -3.33 -18.63 -27.40
CA ALA A 249 -4.53 -18.03 -26.84
C ALA A 249 -5.78 -18.86 -27.23
N PRO A 250 -6.81 -18.88 -26.37
CA PRO A 250 -8.06 -19.55 -26.72
C PRO A 250 -8.65 -18.95 -27.99
N VAL A 251 -9.12 -19.81 -28.90
CA VAL A 251 -9.77 -19.38 -30.12
C VAL A 251 -11.21 -19.01 -29.79
N LEU A 252 -11.56 -17.76 -30.00
CA LEU A 252 -12.93 -17.29 -29.83
C LEU A 252 -13.74 -17.62 -31.08
N ASP A 253 -14.89 -18.28 -30.89
CA ASP A 253 -15.79 -18.61 -32.00
C ASP A 253 -16.39 -17.33 -32.59
N PRO A 254 -16.16 -16.98 -33.88
CA PRO A 254 -16.74 -15.79 -34.48
C PRO A 254 -18.27 -15.84 -34.59
N ASP A 255 -18.88 -17.04 -34.54
CA ASP A 255 -20.34 -17.21 -34.54
C ASP A 255 -20.96 -17.19 -33.14
N GLY A 256 -20.13 -17.28 -32.11
CA GLY A 256 -20.54 -17.16 -30.72
C GLY A 256 -20.70 -15.71 -30.26
N THR A 257 -21.38 -15.54 -29.14
CA THR A 257 -21.56 -14.23 -28.49
C THR A 257 -20.51 -14.02 -27.38
N VAL A 258 -19.87 -12.88 -27.37
CA VAL A 258 -19.00 -12.43 -26.27
C VAL A 258 -19.71 -11.39 -25.44
N LEU A 259 -19.89 -11.67 -24.15
CA LEU A 259 -20.47 -10.76 -23.17
C LEU A 259 -19.37 -9.87 -22.59
N ILE A 260 -19.56 -8.54 -22.61
CA ILE A 260 -18.67 -7.57 -21.94
C ILE A 260 -19.49 -6.76 -20.95
N THR A 261 -19.33 -7.01 -19.65
CA THR A 261 -19.95 -6.19 -18.62
C THR A 261 -19.08 -4.95 -18.35
N GLY A 262 -19.71 -3.81 -18.09
CA GLY A 262 -18.99 -2.54 -18.11
C GLY A 262 -18.55 -2.13 -19.52
N GLY A 263 -19.12 -2.75 -20.55
CA GLY A 263 -18.72 -2.62 -21.95
C GLY A 263 -18.86 -1.20 -22.54
N THR A 264 -19.61 -0.32 -21.89
CA THR A 264 -19.72 1.10 -22.29
C THR A 264 -18.65 1.99 -21.62
N GLY A 265 -17.92 1.48 -20.63
CA GLY A 265 -16.81 2.18 -19.98
C GLY A 265 -15.51 2.11 -20.81
N ALA A 266 -14.54 2.95 -20.50
CA ALA A 266 -13.29 3.09 -21.27
C ALA A 266 -12.57 1.75 -21.52
N LEU A 267 -12.33 0.95 -20.45
CA LEU A 267 -11.62 -0.33 -20.59
C LEU A 267 -12.46 -1.39 -21.32
N GLY A 268 -13.78 -1.40 -21.11
CA GLY A 268 -14.69 -2.26 -21.86
C GLY A 268 -14.70 -1.95 -23.35
N GLN A 269 -14.62 -0.67 -23.72
CA GLN A 269 -14.50 -0.23 -25.11
C GLN A 269 -13.16 -0.68 -25.75
N VAL A 270 -12.05 -0.57 -25.00
CA VAL A 270 -10.74 -1.07 -25.47
C VAL A 270 -10.79 -2.58 -25.71
N ALA A 271 -11.35 -3.34 -24.76
CA ALA A 271 -11.52 -4.77 -24.92
C ALA A 271 -12.41 -5.12 -26.11
N ALA A 272 -13.55 -4.44 -26.30
CA ALA A 272 -14.47 -4.67 -27.42
C ALA A 272 -13.79 -4.45 -28.79
N ARG A 273 -13.04 -3.35 -28.96
CA ARG A 273 -12.28 -3.09 -30.19
C ARG A 273 -11.25 -4.18 -30.45
N HIS A 274 -10.49 -4.55 -29.43
CA HIS A 274 -9.45 -5.57 -29.55
C HIS A 274 -10.02 -6.94 -29.93
N LEU A 275 -11.11 -7.35 -29.32
CA LEU A 275 -11.77 -8.62 -29.61
C LEU A 275 -12.28 -8.67 -31.06
N VAL A 276 -12.82 -7.57 -31.60
CA VAL A 276 -13.28 -7.50 -32.99
C VAL A 276 -12.11 -7.45 -33.99
N THR A 277 -11.12 -6.59 -33.73
CA THR A 277 -10.04 -6.33 -34.69
C THR A 277 -8.97 -7.41 -34.71
N THR A 278 -8.66 -8.00 -33.57
CA THR A 278 -7.53 -8.96 -33.40
C THR A 278 -8.05 -10.40 -33.29
N HIS A 279 -9.10 -10.64 -32.49
CA HIS A 279 -9.63 -11.99 -32.28
C HIS A 279 -10.77 -12.36 -33.24
N GLY A 280 -11.19 -11.44 -34.09
CA GLY A 280 -12.19 -11.72 -35.12
C GLY A 280 -13.61 -11.96 -34.59
N VAL A 281 -13.89 -11.55 -33.37
CA VAL A 281 -15.23 -11.66 -32.77
C VAL A 281 -16.24 -10.87 -33.60
N ARG A 282 -17.38 -11.49 -33.92
CA ARG A 282 -18.43 -10.90 -34.73
C ARG A 282 -19.70 -10.55 -33.96
N ARG A 283 -19.88 -11.06 -32.75
CA ARG A 283 -21.05 -10.77 -31.92
C ARG A 283 -20.67 -10.38 -30.54
N LEU A 284 -21.10 -9.18 -30.16
CA LEU A 284 -20.82 -8.59 -28.85
C LEU A 284 -22.14 -8.22 -28.16
N LEU A 285 -22.26 -8.59 -26.89
CA LEU A 285 -23.26 -8.09 -25.97
C LEU A 285 -22.57 -7.20 -24.94
N LEU A 286 -22.67 -5.88 -25.14
CA LEU A 286 -22.15 -4.87 -24.21
C LEU A 286 -23.20 -4.60 -23.14
N VAL A 287 -22.81 -4.71 -21.86
CA VAL A 287 -23.74 -4.55 -20.75
C VAL A 287 -23.30 -3.45 -19.81
N SER A 288 -24.23 -2.58 -19.47
CA SER A 288 -24.08 -1.58 -18.41
C SER A 288 -25.41 -1.35 -17.71
N ARG A 289 -25.39 -0.76 -16.51
CA ARG A 289 -26.62 -0.54 -15.73
C ARG A 289 -27.67 0.30 -16.46
N ARG A 290 -27.27 1.24 -17.31
CA ARG A 290 -28.16 2.13 -18.06
C ARG A 290 -28.43 1.70 -19.51
N GLY A 291 -27.58 0.82 -20.05
CA GLY A 291 -27.68 0.43 -21.47
C GLY A 291 -27.39 1.56 -22.46
N GLU A 292 -26.69 2.61 -22.02
CA GLU A 292 -26.45 3.83 -22.81
C GLU A 292 -24.96 4.18 -22.84
N GLY A 293 -24.55 5.12 -23.67
CA GLY A 293 -23.20 5.72 -23.64
C GLY A 293 -22.16 5.09 -24.57
N ALA A 294 -22.53 4.20 -25.49
CA ALA A 294 -21.59 3.54 -26.40
C ALA A 294 -21.97 3.70 -27.89
N ALA A 295 -22.75 4.70 -28.27
CA ALA A 295 -23.27 4.84 -29.65
C ALA A 295 -22.14 4.94 -30.71
N GLU A 296 -21.09 5.68 -30.42
CA GLU A 296 -19.92 5.81 -31.31
C GLU A 296 -19.17 4.47 -31.45
N LEU A 297 -18.89 3.79 -30.33
CA LEU A 297 -18.28 2.47 -30.33
C LEU A 297 -19.14 1.47 -31.13
N VAL A 298 -20.45 1.45 -30.90
CA VAL A 298 -21.35 0.53 -31.61
C VAL A 298 -21.33 0.80 -33.12
N ALA A 299 -21.32 2.08 -33.54
CA ALA A 299 -21.23 2.45 -34.96
C ALA A 299 -19.87 2.02 -35.54
N GLU A 300 -18.77 2.25 -34.84
CA GLU A 300 -17.41 1.84 -35.20
C GLU A 300 -17.35 0.32 -35.41
N LEU A 301 -17.73 -0.47 -34.39
CA LEU A 301 -17.64 -1.93 -34.43
C LEU A 301 -18.57 -2.53 -35.51
N ARG A 302 -19.74 -1.95 -35.75
CA ARG A 302 -20.58 -2.34 -36.85
C ARG A 302 -19.98 -2.03 -38.21
N GLY A 303 -19.26 -0.90 -38.33
CA GLY A 303 -18.45 -0.57 -39.50
C GLY A 303 -17.33 -1.59 -39.78
N LEU A 304 -16.82 -2.25 -38.72
CA LEU A 304 -15.84 -3.35 -38.82
C LEU A 304 -16.52 -4.73 -39.08
N GLY A 305 -17.84 -4.77 -39.24
CA GLY A 305 -18.60 -5.98 -39.54
C GLY A 305 -19.04 -6.80 -38.33
N ALA A 306 -19.00 -6.24 -37.12
CA ALA A 306 -19.50 -6.89 -35.93
C ALA A 306 -20.99 -6.55 -35.70
N GLU A 307 -21.74 -7.53 -35.20
CA GLU A 307 -23.09 -7.33 -34.64
C GLU A 307 -22.97 -6.99 -33.15
N VAL A 308 -23.41 -5.79 -32.78
CA VAL A 308 -23.27 -5.29 -31.40
C VAL A 308 -24.64 -4.99 -30.83
N SER A 309 -24.96 -5.66 -29.72
CA SER A 309 -26.14 -5.40 -28.90
C SER A 309 -25.71 -4.71 -27.61
N VAL A 310 -26.54 -3.78 -27.11
CA VAL A 310 -26.32 -3.11 -25.83
C VAL A 310 -27.47 -3.44 -24.91
N GLY A 311 -27.16 -4.00 -23.74
CA GLY A 311 -28.14 -4.38 -22.71
C GLY A 311 -28.04 -3.50 -21.47
N ALA A 312 -29.20 -3.10 -20.92
CA ALA A 312 -29.29 -2.56 -19.58
C ALA A 312 -29.51 -3.68 -18.59
N CYS A 313 -28.56 -3.82 -17.62
CA CYS A 313 -28.64 -4.86 -16.60
C CYS A 313 -27.70 -4.50 -15.44
N ASP A 314 -28.19 -4.61 -14.21
CA ASP A 314 -27.33 -4.68 -13.03
C ASP A 314 -26.83 -6.13 -12.87
N VAL A 315 -25.61 -6.39 -13.31
CA VAL A 315 -25.00 -7.73 -13.29
C VAL A 315 -24.88 -8.31 -11.86
N SER A 316 -24.95 -7.44 -10.84
CA SER A 316 -25.02 -7.85 -9.44
C SER A 316 -26.39 -8.36 -9.02
N ASP A 317 -27.44 -8.09 -9.81
CA ASP A 317 -28.75 -8.70 -9.66
C ASP A 317 -28.82 -10.02 -10.47
N ARG A 318 -28.97 -11.13 -9.74
CA ARG A 318 -28.93 -12.47 -10.34
C ARG A 318 -30.08 -12.71 -11.32
N GLU A 319 -31.26 -12.17 -11.03
CA GLU A 319 -32.44 -12.40 -11.87
C GLU A 319 -32.39 -11.55 -13.14
N GLU A 320 -31.93 -10.31 -13.05
CA GLU A 320 -31.70 -9.47 -14.23
C GLU A 320 -30.63 -10.11 -15.14
N LEU A 321 -29.51 -10.58 -14.56
CA LEU A 321 -28.46 -11.25 -15.33
C LEU A 321 -28.96 -12.54 -15.98
N ARG A 322 -29.73 -13.36 -15.26
CA ARG A 322 -30.32 -14.57 -15.84
C ARG A 322 -31.21 -14.25 -17.03
N ALA A 323 -32.13 -13.31 -16.88
CA ALA A 323 -33.00 -12.88 -17.96
C ALA A 323 -32.24 -12.36 -19.20
N LEU A 324 -31.12 -11.65 -18.96
CA LEU A 324 -30.24 -11.19 -20.03
C LEU A 324 -29.57 -12.37 -20.76
N LEU A 325 -29.05 -13.34 -20.02
CA LEU A 325 -28.37 -14.53 -20.60
C LEU A 325 -29.34 -15.43 -21.34
N ASP A 326 -30.55 -15.64 -20.81
CA ASP A 326 -31.62 -16.40 -21.45
C ASP A 326 -32.10 -15.75 -22.78
N GLY A 327 -31.88 -14.43 -22.91
CA GLY A 327 -32.16 -13.68 -24.16
C GLY A 327 -31.11 -13.89 -25.26
N ILE A 328 -29.98 -14.55 -25.00
CA ILE A 328 -28.96 -14.84 -26.02
C ILE A 328 -29.48 -15.95 -26.95
N PRO A 329 -29.54 -15.72 -28.27
CA PRO A 329 -30.07 -16.73 -29.18
C PRO A 329 -29.22 -18.00 -29.20
N SER A 330 -29.84 -19.17 -29.09
CA SER A 330 -29.15 -20.46 -29.09
C SER A 330 -28.32 -20.74 -30.34
N ARG A 331 -28.65 -20.11 -31.48
CA ARG A 331 -27.83 -20.16 -32.73
C ARG A 331 -26.51 -19.41 -32.62
N HIS A 332 -26.34 -18.52 -31.61
CA HIS A 332 -25.16 -17.72 -31.32
C HIS A 332 -24.91 -17.76 -29.81
N PRO A 333 -24.54 -18.92 -29.28
CA PRO A 333 -24.45 -19.11 -27.83
C PRO A 333 -23.38 -18.22 -27.21
N LEU A 334 -23.48 -18.00 -25.91
CA LEU A 334 -22.41 -17.33 -25.15
C LEU A 334 -21.15 -18.21 -25.16
N THR A 335 -20.03 -17.67 -25.65
CA THR A 335 -18.75 -18.39 -25.79
C THR A 335 -17.62 -17.74 -25.00
N ALA A 336 -17.76 -16.47 -24.59
CA ALA A 336 -16.81 -15.81 -23.73
C ALA A 336 -17.46 -14.72 -22.88
N VAL A 337 -16.85 -14.47 -21.72
CA VAL A 337 -17.25 -13.42 -20.78
C VAL A 337 -16.03 -12.55 -20.45
N VAL A 338 -16.21 -11.23 -20.54
CA VAL A 338 -15.22 -10.24 -20.08
C VAL A 338 -15.89 -9.29 -19.08
N HIS A 339 -15.48 -9.36 -17.83
CA HIS A 339 -16.07 -8.56 -16.76
C HIS A 339 -15.15 -7.37 -16.44
N THR A 340 -15.54 -6.16 -16.91
CA THR A 340 -14.80 -4.91 -16.66
C THR A 340 -15.52 -3.96 -15.72
N ALA A 341 -16.73 -4.32 -15.26
CA ALA A 341 -17.53 -3.47 -14.38
C ALA A 341 -16.86 -3.24 -13.02
N GLY A 342 -16.97 -2.03 -12.52
CA GLY A 342 -16.45 -1.65 -11.20
C GLY A 342 -16.81 -0.21 -10.87
N VAL A 343 -16.70 0.14 -9.60
CA VAL A 343 -16.81 1.51 -9.08
C VAL A 343 -15.72 1.72 -8.04
N LEU A 344 -15.38 2.99 -7.79
CA LEU A 344 -14.49 3.41 -6.71
C LEU A 344 -15.30 4.11 -5.62
N ASP A 345 -14.91 3.91 -4.37
CA ASP A 345 -15.35 4.64 -3.20
C ASP A 345 -14.18 4.67 -2.21
N ASP A 346 -13.11 5.36 -2.63
CA ASP A 346 -11.80 5.35 -1.98
C ASP A 346 -11.84 6.06 -0.62
N GLY A 347 -11.13 5.51 0.35
CA GLY A 347 -10.98 6.07 1.69
C GLY A 347 -10.03 5.24 2.53
N VAL A 348 -9.30 5.91 3.44
CA VAL A 348 -8.43 5.21 4.40
C VAL A 348 -9.24 4.27 5.29
N ILE A 349 -8.61 3.23 5.82
CA ILE A 349 -9.28 2.20 6.64
C ILE A 349 -10.15 2.82 7.75
N ALA A 350 -9.67 3.86 8.41
CA ALA A 350 -10.41 4.56 9.46
C ALA A 350 -11.73 5.22 9.00
N SER A 351 -11.88 5.47 7.69
CA SER A 351 -13.08 6.08 7.09
C SER A 351 -13.97 5.07 6.34
N LEU A 352 -13.56 3.81 6.25
CA LEU A 352 -14.37 2.78 5.61
C LEU A 352 -15.51 2.36 6.54
N THR A 353 -16.66 2.10 5.91
CA THR A 353 -17.85 1.54 6.56
C THR A 353 -18.31 0.28 5.82
N PRO A 354 -19.17 -0.55 6.44
CA PRO A 354 -19.76 -1.71 5.75
C PRO A 354 -20.50 -1.34 4.46
N GLU A 355 -21.14 -0.15 4.40
CA GLU A 355 -21.84 0.34 3.21
C GLU A 355 -20.87 0.67 2.08
N ARG A 356 -19.74 1.32 2.40
CA ARG A 356 -18.67 1.63 1.43
C ARG A 356 -17.99 0.35 0.92
N LEU A 357 -17.81 -0.65 1.78
CA LEU A 357 -17.39 -1.99 1.35
C LEU A 357 -18.39 -2.60 0.38
N ALA A 358 -19.68 -2.60 0.73
CA ALA A 358 -20.74 -3.18 -0.10
C ALA A 358 -20.87 -2.47 -1.46
N THR A 359 -20.72 -1.13 -1.50
CA THR A 359 -20.76 -0.33 -2.73
C THR A 359 -19.76 -0.82 -3.76
N VAL A 360 -18.53 -1.14 -3.34
CA VAL A 360 -17.44 -1.56 -4.24
C VAL A 360 -17.47 -3.07 -4.51
N LEU A 361 -17.81 -3.89 -3.50
CA LEU A 361 -17.91 -5.34 -3.66
C LEU A 361 -19.04 -5.74 -4.61
N ARG A 362 -20.19 -5.06 -4.57
CA ARG A 362 -21.38 -5.43 -5.35
C ARG A 362 -21.10 -5.55 -6.86
N PRO A 363 -20.62 -4.51 -7.58
CA PRO A 363 -20.38 -4.59 -9.02
C PRO A 363 -19.22 -5.49 -9.42
N LYS A 364 -18.36 -5.88 -8.50
CA LYS A 364 -17.22 -6.79 -8.73
C LYS A 364 -17.49 -8.19 -8.19
N ALA A 365 -17.61 -8.37 -6.90
CA ALA A 365 -17.71 -9.69 -6.29
C ALA A 365 -19.08 -10.35 -6.54
N ASP A 366 -20.21 -9.65 -6.28
CA ASP A 366 -21.53 -10.24 -6.51
C ASP A 366 -21.76 -10.47 -8.01
N ALA A 367 -21.39 -9.51 -8.85
CA ALA A 367 -21.52 -9.62 -10.30
C ALA A 367 -20.68 -10.78 -10.87
N ALA A 368 -19.41 -10.90 -10.48
CA ALA A 368 -18.55 -12.00 -10.93
C ALA A 368 -19.03 -13.35 -10.43
N TRP A 369 -19.53 -13.42 -9.20
CA TRP A 369 -20.12 -14.63 -8.65
C TRP A 369 -21.39 -15.05 -9.39
N ASN A 370 -22.30 -14.13 -9.69
CA ASN A 370 -23.49 -14.39 -10.50
C ASN A 370 -23.12 -14.89 -11.90
N LEU A 371 -22.11 -14.25 -12.54
CA LEU A 371 -21.57 -14.71 -13.81
C LEU A 371 -21.02 -16.12 -13.71
N HIS A 372 -20.25 -16.45 -12.65
CA HIS A 372 -19.73 -17.79 -12.40
C HIS A 372 -20.86 -18.81 -12.32
N GLU A 373 -21.80 -18.61 -11.42
CA GLU A 373 -22.92 -19.51 -11.16
C GLU A 373 -23.82 -19.75 -12.39
N LEU A 374 -24.10 -18.69 -13.18
CA LEU A 374 -24.99 -18.75 -14.33
C LEU A 374 -24.30 -19.25 -15.61
N THR A 375 -22.95 -19.30 -15.62
CA THR A 375 -22.21 -19.72 -16.83
C THR A 375 -21.30 -20.93 -16.59
N ARG A 376 -21.31 -21.52 -15.41
CA ARG A 376 -20.42 -22.64 -15.09
C ARG A 376 -20.65 -23.91 -15.93
N ASP A 377 -21.88 -24.11 -16.38
CA ASP A 377 -22.28 -25.27 -17.18
C ASP A 377 -22.21 -24.99 -18.69
N LEU A 378 -21.74 -23.78 -19.11
CA LEU A 378 -21.56 -23.41 -20.50
C LEU A 378 -20.12 -23.74 -20.97
N ASP A 379 -19.98 -24.16 -22.22
CA ASP A 379 -18.68 -24.39 -22.86
C ASP A 379 -18.08 -23.04 -23.31
N LEU A 380 -17.41 -22.37 -22.38
CA LEU A 380 -16.79 -21.07 -22.63
C LEU A 380 -15.34 -21.22 -23.06
N ALA A 381 -14.94 -20.56 -24.14
CA ALA A 381 -13.55 -20.48 -24.57
C ALA A 381 -12.70 -19.55 -23.69
N ALA A 382 -13.30 -18.48 -23.14
CA ALA A 382 -12.61 -17.54 -22.26
C ALA A 382 -13.56 -16.95 -21.20
N TRP A 383 -13.01 -16.73 -20.00
CA TRP A 383 -13.71 -16.06 -18.90
C TRP A 383 -12.71 -15.11 -18.22
N VAL A 384 -12.85 -13.80 -18.46
CA VAL A 384 -11.84 -12.80 -18.11
C VAL A 384 -12.40 -11.80 -17.12
N LEU A 385 -11.67 -11.58 -16.02
CA LEU A 385 -11.95 -10.58 -15.01
C LEU A 385 -10.92 -9.45 -15.08
N TYR A 386 -11.39 -8.21 -14.98
CA TYR A 386 -10.53 -7.04 -14.82
C TYR A 386 -10.39 -6.73 -13.33
N SER A 387 -9.29 -7.21 -12.76
CA SER A 387 -8.84 -6.95 -11.41
C SER A 387 -7.88 -5.73 -11.38
N SER A 388 -7.19 -5.53 -10.28
CA SER A 388 -6.22 -4.46 -10.08
C SER A 388 -5.02 -4.92 -9.27
N VAL A 389 -3.86 -4.40 -9.60
CA VAL A 389 -2.64 -4.55 -8.81
C VAL A 389 -2.83 -4.17 -7.33
N ALA A 390 -3.79 -3.28 -7.03
CA ALA A 390 -4.16 -2.91 -5.66
C ALA A 390 -4.58 -4.13 -4.82
N GLY A 391 -5.26 -5.13 -5.41
CA GLY A 391 -5.61 -6.39 -4.73
C GLY A 391 -4.39 -7.22 -4.35
N THR A 392 -3.32 -7.14 -5.14
CA THR A 392 -2.10 -7.94 -4.96
C THR A 392 -1.07 -7.25 -4.04
N VAL A 393 -0.82 -5.95 -4.24
CA VAL A 393 0.23 -5.23 -3.48
C VAL A 393 -0.31 -4.43 -2.30
N GLY A 394 -1.62 -4.16 -2.27
CA GLY A 394 -2.26 -3.18 -1.39
C GLY A 394 -2.11 -1.76 -1.92
N SER A 395 -3.08 -0.91 -1.62
CA SER A 395 -3.07 0.51 -1.95
C SER A 395 -3.70 1.28 -0.80
N ALA A 396 -2.95 2.19 -0.18
CA ALA A 396 -3.49 3.04 0.88
C ALA A 396 -4.69 3.84 0.35
N GLY A 397 -5.77 3.90 1.13
CA GLY A 397 -7.02 4.53 0.74
C GLY A 397 -7.94 3.68 -0.16
N GLN A 398 -7.56 2.44 -0.52
CA GLN A 398 -8.32 1.58 -1.42
C GLN A 398 -8.63 0.21 -0.81
N GLY A 399 -8.89 0.13 0.49
CA GLY A 399 -9.12 -1.14 1.18
C GLY A 399 -10.29 -1.94 0.62
N ASN A 400 -11.43 -1.29 0.35
CA ASN A 400 -12.62 -1.89 -0.26
C ASN A 400 -12.38 -2.34 -1.72
N TYR A 401 -11.69 -1.52 -2.49
CA TYR A 401 -11.34 -1.84 -3.88
C TYR A 401 -10.34 -2.99 -3.96
N SER A 402 -9.33 -3.01 -3.10
CA SER A 402 -8.36 -4.11 -2.98
C SER A 402 -9.04 -5.43 -2.58
N ALA A 403 -10.00 -5.38 -1.63
CA ALA A 403 -10.80 -6.53 -1.25
C ALA A 403 -11.58 -7.13 -2.42
N ALA A 404 -12.28 -6.26 -3.19
CA ALA A 404 -13.07 -6.67 -4.33
C ALA A 404 -12.21 -7.31 -5.43
N ASN A 405 -11.01 -6.76 -5.70
CA ASN A 405 -10.11 -7.28 -6.71
C ASN A 405 -9.43 -8.60 -6.27
N ALA A 406 -9.03 -8.72 -5.01
CA ALA A 406 -8.52 -10.00 -4.48
C ALA A 406 -9.58 -11.12 -4.53
N PHE A 407 -10.87 -10.79 -4.33
CA PHE A 407 -11.97 -11.73 -4.55
C PHE A 407 -12.01 -12.23 -6.00
N LEU A 408 -11.86 -11.32 -7.00
CA LEU A 408 -11.83 -11.69 -8.42
C LEU A 408 -10.65 -12.62 -8.73
N ASP A 409 -9.47 -12.31 -8.20
CA ASP A 409 -8.26 -13.09 -8.42
C ASP A 409 -8.41 -14.53 -7.89
N ALA A 410 -8.97 -14.66 -6.69
CA ALA A 410 -9.26 -15.95 -6.09
C ALA A 410 -10.38 -16.70 -6.83
N LEU A 411 -11.42 -15.98 -7.30
CA LEU A 411 -12.49 -16.61 -8.07
C LEU A 411 -11.99 -17.21 -9.39
N ALA A 412 -11.05 -16.54 -10.06
CA ALA A 412 -10.44 -17.09 -11.28
C ALA A 412 -9.64 -18.35 -10.98
N ALA A 413 -8.87 -18.37 -9.88
CA ALA A 413 -8.14 -19.57 -9.44
C ALA A 413 -9.08 -20.69 -9.02
N HIS A 414 -10.14 -20.38 -8.29
CA HIS A 414 -11.20 -21.33 -7.90
C HIS A 414 -11.87 -21.99 -9.13
N ARG A 415 -12.20 -21.20 -10.16
CA ARG A 415 -12.72 -21.75 -11.43
C ARG A 415 -11.73 -22.71 -12.08
N ASN A 416 -10.46 -22.33 -12.17
CA ASN A 416 -9.42 -23.16 -12.78
C ASN A 416 -9.20 -24.46 -11.99
N ALA A 417 -9.28 -24.44 -10.66
CA ALA A 417 -9.24 -25.64 -9.83
C ALA A 417 -10.41 -26.61 -10.14
N GLN A 418 -11.56 -26.08 -10.61
CA GLN A 418 -12.70 -26.85 -11.06
C GLN A 418 -12.64 -27.25 -12.55
N GLY A 419 -11.54 -26.94 -13.24
CA GLY A 419 -11.39 -27.21 -14.67
C GLY A 419 -12.15 -26.26 -15.59
N LEU A 420 -12.66 -25.14 -15.06
CA LEU A 420 -13.36 -24.10 -15.83
C LEU A 420 -12.38 -23.00 -16.24
N PRO A 421 -12.39 -22.54 -17.52
CA PRO A 421 -11.49 -21.50 -17.96
C PRO A 421 -11.75 -20.19 -17.21
N ALA A 422 -10.69 -19.55 -16.67
CA ALA A 422 -10.76 -18.23 -16.10
C ALA A 422 -9.37 -17.58 -15.99
N VAL A 423 -9.34 -16.26 -16.16
CA VAL A 423 -8.19 -15.42 -15.86
C VAL A 423 -8.66 -14.10 -15.26
N SER A 424 -8.09 -13.72 -14.12
CA SER A 424 -8.27 -12.41 -13.51
C SER A 424 -7.00 -11.60 -13.71
N ILE A 425 -7.05 -10.54 -14.50
CA ILE A 425 -5.90 -9.73 -14.82
C ILE A 425 -5.81 -8.58 -13.82
N ALA A 426 -4.81 -8.62 -12.94
CA ALA A 426 -4.55 -7.55 -11.97
C ALA A 426 -3.81 -6.40 -12.65
N TRP A 427 -4.59 -5.44 -13.16
CA TRP A 427 -4.08 -4.32 -13.94
C TRP A 427 -3.33 -3.29 -13.10
N GLY A 428 -2.21 -2.80 -13.62
CA GLY A 428 -1.58 -1.57 -13.18
C GLY A 428 -2.36 -0.33 -13.64
N LEU A 429 -1.73 0.85 -13.51
CA LEU A 429 -2.35 2.11 -13.90
C LEU A 429 -2.49 2.19 -15.43
N TRP A 430 -3.70 2.47 -15.92
CA TRP A 430 -3.96 2.79 -17.30
C TRP A 430 -3.76 4.29 -17.55
N GLY A 431 -3.06 4.64 -18.64
CA GLY A 431 -2.81 6.04 -19.02
C GLY A 431 -3.95 6.71 -19.79
N GLN A 432 -5.08 6.00 -19.94
CA GLN A 432 -6.27 6.56 -20.60
C GLN A 432 -7.21 7.17 -19.56
N ASP A 433 -7.83 8.30 -19.93
CA ASP A 433 -8.90 8.88 -19.14
C ASP A 433 -10.11 7.93 -19.11
N SER A 434 -10.51 7.55 -17.92
CA SER A 434 -11.68 6.74 -17.64
C SER A 434 -12.48 7.37 -16.51
N ASP A 435 -13.73 6.98 -16.34
CA ASP A 435 -14.54 7.41 -15.19
C ASP A 435 -13.85 7.10 -13.84
N MET A 436 -12.94 6.09 -13.82
CA MET A 436 -12.16 5.72 -12.64
C MET A 436 -10.85 6.50 -12.52
N THR A 437 -10.22 6.96 -13.62
CA THR A 437 -8.94 7.68 -13.61
C THR A 437 -9.09 9.16 -13.90
N GLY A 438 -10.19 9.60 -14.52
CA GLY A 438 -10.46 11.01 -14.85
C GLY A 438 -10.63 11.92 -13.64
N GLY A 439 -10.82 11.34 -12.43
CA GLY A 439 -10.79 12.08 -11.16
C GLY A 439 -9.41 12.18 -10.51
N LEU A 440 -8.40 11.50 -11.05
CA LEU A 440 -7.03 11.57 -10.53
C LEU A 440 -6.40 12.91 -10.92
N SER A 441 -5.93 13.66 -9.93
CA SER A 441 -5.14 14.88 -10.17
C SER A 441 -3.76 14.51 -10.74
N ALA A 442 -3.08 15.47 -11.36
CA ALA A 442 -1.67 15.27 -11.75
C ALA A 442 -0.80 14.85 -10.57
N ALA A 443 -1.10 15.33 -9.37
CA ALA A 443 -0.41 14.94 -8.13
C ALA A 443 -0.67 13.47 -7.75
N ASP A 444 -1.84 12.93 -8.02
CA ASP A 444 -2.16 11.51 -7.80
C ASP A 444 -1.40 10.61 -8.77
N VAL A 445 -1.37 10.97 -10.04
CA VAL A 445 -0.59 10.26 -11.07
C VAL A 445 0.89 10.28 -10.74
N ASP A 446 1.42 11.42 -10.30
CA ASP A 446 2.81 11.54 -9.86
C ASP A 446 3.10 10.72 -8.60
N ARG A 447 2.15 10.65 -7.66
CA ARG A 447 2.25 9.80 -6.46
C ARG A 447 2.34 8.32 -6.83
N VAL A 448 1.45 7.84 -7.71
CA VAL A 448 1.48 6.46 -8.21
C VAL A 448 2.78 6.21 -8.98
N SER A 449 3.22 7.12 -9.83
CA SER A 449 4.49 7.01 -10.56
C SER A 449 5.70 6.96 -9.63
N ARG A 450 5.66 7.71 -8.51
CA ARG A 450 6.72 7.65 -7.45
C ARG A 450 6.75 6.29 -6.75
N SER A 451 5.66 5.54 -6.69
CA SER A 451 5.67 4.16 -6.16
C SER A 451 6.41 3.18 -7.07
N GLY A 452 6.76 3.58 -8.28
CA GLY A 452 7.41 2.75 -9.30
C GLY A 452 6.42 2.09 -10.27
N LEU A 453 5.12 2.44 -10.22
CA LEU A 453 4.13 2.03 -11.21
C LEU A 453 4.07 3.07 -12.34
N LEU A 454 4.24 2.63 -13.59
CA LEU A 454 4.14 3.47 -14.78
C LEU A 454 2.81 3.23 -15.49
N PRO A 455 2.22 4.27 -16.11
CA PRO A 455 0.99 4.12 -16.88
C PRO A 455 1.15 3.15 -18.07
N LEU A 456 0.12 2.34 -18.34
CA LEU A 456 -0.02 1.46 -19.48
C LEU A 456 -0.73 2.22 -20.61
N SER A 457 -0.20 2.18 -21.84
CA SER A 457 -0.95 2.60 -23.03
C SER A 457 -2.01 1.55 -23.40
N ALA A 458 -3.00 1.92 -24.23
CA ALA A 458 -3.99 0.98 -24.73
C ALA A 458 -3.36 -0.19 -25.48
N GLU A 459 -2.37 0.08 -26.33
CA GLU A 459 -1.63 -0.92 -27.09
C GLU A 459 -0.89 -1.91 -26.16
N GLN A 460 -0.23 -1.40 -25.11
CA GLN A 460 0.42 -2.24 -24.10
C GLN A 460 -0.59 -3.08 -23.34
N GLY A 461 -1.73 -2.49 -22.98
CA GLY A 461 -2.81 -3.18 -22.25
C GLY A 461 -3.37 -4.35 -23.05
N VAL A 462 -3.70 -4.18 -24.33
CA VAL A 462 -4.22 -5.29 -25.15
C VAL A 462 -3.16 -6.36 -25.44
N GLY A 463 -1.88 -5.97 -25.59
CA GLY A 463 -0.80 -6.94 -25.67
C GLY A 463 -0.65 -7.79 -24.41
N LEU A 464 -0.81 -7.17 -23.22
CA LEU A 464 -0.81 -7.86 -21.93
C LEU A 464 -2.07 -8.72 -21.73
N PHE A 465 -3.22 -8.30 -22.24
CA PHE A 465 -4.44 -9.09 -22.28
C PHE A 465 -4.19 -10.41 -23.02
N ASP A 466 -3.62 -10.35 -24.22
CA ASP A 466 -3.29 -11.53 -25.02
C ASP A 466 -2.23 -12.41 -24.34
N ALA A 467 -1.22 -11.81 -23.73
CA ALA A 467 -0.21 -12.53 -22.96
C ALA A 467 -0.81 -13.25 -21.74
N ALA A 468 -1.74 -12.61 -21.03
CA ALA A 468 -2.45 -13.19 -19.90
C ALA A 468 -3.32 -14.39 -20.31
N LEU A 469 -4.03 -14.29 -21.44
CA LEU A 469 -4.82 -15.42 -21.99
C LEU A 469 -3.97 -16.63 -22.39
N ARG A 470 -2.71 -16.38 -22.79
CA ARG A 470 -1.75 -17.47 -23.09
C ARG A 470 -1.02 -18.02 -21.88
N GLY A 471 -0.95 -17.26 -20.80
CA GLY A 471 0.04 -17.44 -19.74
C GLY A 471 -0.23 -18.55 -18.72
N GLY A 472 -1.37 -19.17 -18.66
CA GLY A 472 -1.68 -20.27 -17.72
C GLY A 472 -1.76 -19.87 -16.22
N SER A 473 -1.41 -18.65 -15.82
CA SER A 473 -1.63 -18.15 -14.47
C SER A 473 -3.08 -17.68 -14.31
N PRO A 474 -3.81 -18.11 -13.27
CA PRO A 474 -5.20 -17.67 -13.07
C PRO A 474 -5.32 -16.20 -12.70
N ALA A 475 -4.27 -15.62 -12.09
CA ALA A 475 -4.27 -14.23 -11.62
C ALA A 475 -2.93 -13.53 -11.93
N PRO A 476 -2.62 -13.27 -13.23
CA PRO A 476 -1.43 -12.54 -13.61
C PRO A 476 -1.55 -11.05 -13.27
N VAL A 477 -0.43 -10.44 -12.88
CA VAL A 477 -0.31 -9.00 -12.65
C VAL A 477 0.26 -8.35 -13.90
N ALA A 478 -0.54 -7.50 -14.54
CA ALA A 478 -0.19 -6.78 -15.76
C ALA A 478 0.16 -5.32 -15.42
N ALA A 479 1.45 -5.03 -15.20
CA ALA A 479 1.89 -3.73 -14.71
C ALA A 479 3.26 -3.34 -15.26
N ARG A 480 3.46 -2.06 -15.59
CA ARG A 480 4.77 -1.51 -15.90
C ARG A 480 5.45 -1.05 -14.62
N LEU A 481 6.59 -1.64 -14.30
CA LEU A 481 7.37 -1.31 -13.11
C LEU A 481 8.65 -0.55 -13.51
N ASP A 482 8.86 0.62 -12.91
CA ASP A 482 10.14 1.33 -12.98
C ASP A 482 11.15 0.70 -12.01
N MET A 483 11.87 -0.29 -12.51
CA MET A 483 12.84 -1.03 -11.70
C MET A 483 14.01 -0.17 -11.22
N ALA A 484 14.30 0.96 -11.87
CA ALA A 484 15.34 1.88 -11.42
C ALA A 484 14.89 2.63 -10.17
N ARG A 485 13.69 3.21 -10.19
CA ARG A 485 13.08 3.87 -9.02
C ARG A 485 12.84 2.91 -7.85
N ILE A 486 12.37 1.69 -8.13
CA ILE A 486 12.18 0.68 -7.08
C ILE A 486 13.53 0.35 -6.40
N ARG A 487 14.65 0.24 -7.15
CA ARG A 487 15.98 0.01 -6.58
C ARG A 487 16.51 1.22 -5.81
N GLU A 488 16.29 2.43 -6.30
CA GLU A 488 16.67 3.66 -5.61
C GLU A 488 15.99 3.77 -4.25
N ARG A 489 14.68 3.55 -4.20
CA ARG A 489 13.91 3.52 -2.94
C ARG A 489 14.35 2.39 -2.02
N ALA A 490 14.78 1.26 -2.57
CA ALA A 490 15.28 0.14 -1.79
C ALA A 490 16.48 0.50 -0.89
N GLY A 491 17.25 1.52 -1.27
CA GLY A 491 18.37 2.05 -0.49
C GLY A 491 17.97 2.96 0.67
N THR A 492 16.76 3.55 0.62
CA THR A 492 16.27 4.51 1.64
C THR A 492 15.16 3.95 2.51
N ASP A 493 14.15 3.34 1.89
CA ASP A 493 12.91 2.92 2.57
C ASP A 493 12.79 1.39 2.69
N GLY A 494 13.79 0.65 2.17
CA GLY A 494 13.72 -0.80 2.02
C GLY A 494 12.86 -1.25 0.81
N VAL A 495 12.98 -2.52 0.44
CA VAL A 495 12.14 -3.12 -0.63
C VAL A 495 10.88 -3.69 -0.01
N PRO A 496 9.66 -3.30 -0.48
CA PRO A 496 8.44 -3.98 -0.09
C PRO A 496 8.58 -5.50 -0.24
N ALA A 497 8.13 -6.27 0.74
CA ALA A 497 8.39 -7.70 0.83
C ALA A 497 8.02 -8.45 -0.47
N LEU A 498 6.87 -8.12 -1.06
CA LEU A 498 6.39 -8.71 -2.31
C LEU A 498 7.36 -8.48 -3.48
N LEU A 499 8.01 -7.30 -3.56
CA LEU A 499 8.93 -6.93 -4.66
C LEU A 499 10.36 -7.47 -4.48
N ARG A 500 10.71 -8.06 -3.32
CA ARG A 500 12.02 -8.66 -3.07
C ARG A 500 12.38 -9.78 -4.06
N GLY A 501 11.38 -10.36 -4.73
CA GLY A 501 11.61 -11.31 -5.82
C GLY A 501 12.19 -10.69 -7.09
N LEU A 502 11.98 -9.38 -7.31
CA LEU A 502 12.40 -8.63 -8.50
C LEU A 502 13.69 -7.82 -8.29
N VAL A 503 14.03 -7.50 -7.04
CA VAL A 503 15.19 -6.66 -6.70
C VAL A 503 16.21 -7.48 -5.93
N ARG A 504 17.42 -7.65 -6.49
CA ARG A 504 18.56 -8.21 -5.76
C ARG A 504 19.19 -7.12 -4.92
N LEU A 505 19.01 -7.18 -3.59
CA LEU A 505 19.77 -6.33 -2.69
C LEU A 505 21.20 -6.84 -2.56
N PRO A 506 22.23 -5.97 -2.53
CA PRO A 506 23.57 -6.35 -2.08
C PRO A 506 23.48 -6.97 -0.68
N ARG A 507 24.26 -8.01 -0.42
CA ARG A 507 24.22 -8.77 0.84
C ARG A 507 24.48 -7.93 2.12
N ALA A 508 25.06 -6.73 1.97
CA ALA A 508 25.29 -5.78 3.06
C ALA A 508 24.01 -5.05 3.54
N ALA A 509 22.95 -4.98 2.71
CA ALA A 509 21.69 -4.35 3.07
C ALA A 509 20.68 -5.35 3.70
N ALA A 510 21.03 -6.63 3.76
CA ALA A 510 20.22 -7.69 4.38
C ALA A 510 20.52 -7.91 5.88
N ALA A 511 21.53 -7.22 6.43
CA ALA A 511 21.70 -7.09 7.87
C ALA A 511 20.62 -6.11 8.37
N GLY A 512 19.73 -6.59 9.23
CA GLY A 512 18.57 -5.84 9.74
C GLY A 512 18.96 -4.49 10.37
N PRO A 513 17.99 -3.72 10.87
CA PRO A 513 18.16 -2.34 11.32
C PRO A 513 19.09 -2.13 12.53
N GLU A 514 19.86 -3.13 12.92
CA GLU A 514 20.80 -3.06 14.06
C GLU A 514 22.26 -2.68 13.71
N ALA A 515 22.62 -2.43 12.46
CA ALA A 515 23.98 -2.05 12.09
C ALA A 515 24.08 -0.59 11.59
N GLY A 516 24.23 0.36 12.51
CA GLY A 516 25.09 1.55 12.33
C GLY A 516 24.58 2.64 11.41
N GLY A 517 23.37 3.15 11.63
CA GLY A 517 23.08 4.54 11.31
C GLY A 517 22.92 5.30 12.62
N ASP A 518 23.66 6.37 12.82
CA ASP A 518 23.32 7.35 13.85
C ASP A 518 21.83 7.65 13.73
N SER A 519 21.03 7.18 14.68
CA SER A 519 19.60 7.42 14.65
C SER A 519 19.39 8.92 14.55
N GLN A 520 18.32 9.37 13.84
CA GLN A 520 17.99 10.80 13.77
C GLN A 520 17.95 11.43 15.17
N ALA A 521 17.51 10.64 16.17
CA ALA A 521 17.56 11.01 17.58
C ALA A 521 19.00 11.27 18.07
N ALA A 522 19.98 10.39 17.74
CA ALA A 522 21.38 10.59 18.12
C ALA A 522 21.99 11.82 17.43
N ARG A 523 21.64 12.07 16.16
CA ARG A 523 22.08 13.26 15.43
C ARG A 523 21.48 14.54 16.04
N LEU A 524 20.21 14.53 16.40
CA LEU A 524 19.53 15.65 17.04
C LEU A 524 20.06 15.89 18.48
N ALA A 525 20.41 14.84 19.22
CA ALA A 525 20.91 14.96 20.58
C ALA A 525 22.21 15.78 20.68
N GLY A 526 23.06 15.75 19.63
CA GLY A 526 24.31 16.53 19.57
C GLY A 526 24.15 17.98 19.17
N MET A 527 22.93 18.45 18.85
CA MET A 527 22.66 19.81 18.36
C MET A 527 22.13 20.70 19.48
N SER A 528 22.30 22.02 19.36
CA SER A 528 21.64 23.01 20.23
C SER A 528 20.12 23.01 20.01
N GLY A 529 19.32 23.44 21.00
CA GLY A 529 17.85 23.48 20.90
C GLY A 529 17.34 24.18 19.63
N PRO A 530 17.83 25.39 19.28
CA PRO A 530 17.42 26.09 18.05
C PRO A 530 17.82 25.37 16.76
N GLU A 531 18.99 24.69 16.74
CA GLU A 531 19.44 23.90 15.59
C GLU A 531 18.59 22.65 15.40
N ARG A 532 18.25 21.95 16.49
CA ARG A 532 17.33 20.80 16.49
C ARG A 532 15.97 21.18 15.88
N THR A 533 15.38 22.28 16.36
CA THR A 533 14.10 22.78 15.86
C THR A 533 14.15 23.06 14.38
N ARG A 534 15.19 23.78 13.92
CA ARG A 534 15.35 24.10 12.48
C ARG A 534 15.52 22.84 11.62
N THR A 535 16.38 21.92 12.06
CA THR A 535 16.66 20.69 11.33
C THR A 535 15.41 19.82 11.18
N LEU A 536 14.62 19.69 12.26
CA LEU A 536 13.39 18.90 12.24
C LEU A 536 12.29 19.60 11.44
N LEU A 537 12.14 20.91 11.56
CA LEU A 537 11.20 21.68 10.75
C LEU A 537 11.52 21.58 9.25
N ASP A 538 12.80 21.68 8.87
CA ASP A 538 13.23 21.47 7.49
C ASP A 538 12.95 20.06 6.99
N LEU A 539 13.09 19.04 7.84
CA LEU A 539 12.72 17.67 7.51
C LEU A 539 11.20 17.59 7.25
N ILE A 540 10.37 18.11 8.14
CA ILE A 540 8.92 18.09 8.01
C ILE A 540 8.49 18.82 6.75
N ARG A 541 8.99 20.03 6.49
CA ARG A 541 8.68 20.82 5.30
C ARG A 541 9.06 20.09 4.01
N ARG A 542 10.22 19.40 3.98
CA ARG A 542 10.61 18.55 2.84
C ARG A 542 9.62 17.41 2.62
N GLN A 543 9.20 16.70 3.69
CA GLN A 543 8.23 15.62 3.57
C GLN A 543 6.86 16.14 3.11
N VAL A 544 6.41 17.28 3.63
CA VAL A 544 5.18 17.95 3.19
C VAL A 544 5.24 18.31 1.70
N ALA A 545 6.35 18.93 1.26
CA ALA A 545 6.56 19.27 -0.15
C ALA A 545 6.52 18.04 -1.06
N LEU A 546 7.14 16.94 -0.63
CA LEU A 546 7.11 15.67 -1.36
C LEU A 546 5.70 15.07 -1.46
N VAL A 547 4.92 15.13 -0.38
CA VAL A 547 3.54 14.61 -0.38
C VAL A 547 2.65 15.43 -1.30
N LEU A 548 2.74 16.76 -1.24
CA LEU A 548 1.92 17.67 -2.04
C LEU A 548 2.44 17.89 -3.47
N GLY A 549 3.63 17.35 -3.83
CA GLY A 549 4.23 17.58 -5.15
C GLY A 549 4.74 19.00 -5.36
N LEU A 550 5.10 19.71 -4.30
CA LEU A 550 5.64 21.08 -4.36
C LEU A 550 7.12 21.08 -4.75
N SER A 551 7.60 22.22 -5.25
CA SER A 551 8.97 22.38 -5.78
C SER A 551 10.08 22.23 -4.74
N GLY A 552 9.77 22.32 -3.44
CA GLY A 552 10.73 22.17 -2.34
C GLY A 552 10.20 22.65 -1.00
N ALA A 553 11.00 22.48 0.05
CA ALA A 553 10.64 22.87 1.42
C ALA A 553 10.25 24.34 1.55
N ASP A 554 10.87 25.22 0.76
CA ASP A 554 10.61 26.68 0.79
C ASP A 554 9.19 27.05 0.35
N ALA A 555 8.52 26.16 -0.39
CA ALA A 555 7.12 26.36 -0.81
C ALA A 555 6.11 26.01 0.30
N VAL A 556 6.56 25.52 1.46
CA VAL A 556 5.71 25.12 2.59
C VAL A 556 5.80 26.17 3.69
N ASP A 557 4.69 26.80 4.04
CA ASP A 557 4.61 27.73 5.18
C ASP A 557 4.60 26.96 6.50
N GLU A 558 5.36 27.43 7.49
CA GLU A 558 5.56 26.78 8.79
C GLU A 558 4.31 26.77 9.67
N GLU A 559 3.46 27.80 9.52
CA GLU A 559 2.26 28.00 10.32
C GLU A 559 0.96 27.71 9.55
N GLN A 560 1.04 27.43 8.24
CA GLN A 560 -0.14 27.07 7.45
C GLN A 560 -0.69 25.71 7.88
N ALA A 561 -2.00 25.66 8.12
CA ALA A 561 -2.67 24.41 8.45
C ALA A 561 -2.60 23.42 7.27
N PHE A 562 -2.29 22.16 7.56
CA PHE A 562 -2.21 21.11 6.54
C PHE A 562 -3.50 21.00 5.71
N LYS A 563 -4.67 21.15 6.34
CA LYS A 563 -5.96 21.14 5.65
C LYS A 563 -6.07 22.27 4.61
N GLU A 564 -5.57 23.47 4.93
CA GLU A 564 -5.56 24.63 4.02
C GLU A 564 -4.50 24.45 2.91
N ALA A 565 -3.43 23.72 3.19
CA ALA A 565 -2.41 23.35 2.21
C ALA A 565 -2.87 22.24 1.25
N GLY A 566 -4.09 21.68 1.44
CA GLY A 566 -4.68 20.65 0.56
C GLY A 566 -4.49 19.22 1.05
N PHE A 567 -4.18 18.99 2.34
CA PHE A 567 -4.13 17.64 2.89
C PHE A 567 -5.52 17.05 3.04
N ASP A 568 -5.68 15.85 2.56
CA ASP A 568 -6.78 14.92 2.83
C ASP A 568 -6.32 13.79 3.77
N SER A 569 -7.20 12.84 4.04
CA SER A 569 -6.87 11.71 4.92
C SER A 569 -5.76 10.81 4.36
N LEU A 570 -5.63 10.69 3.04
CA LEU A 570 -4.63 9.85 2.41
C LEU A 570 -3.23 10.49 2.46
N THR A 571 -3.13 11.76 2.12
CA THR A 571 -1.90 12.55 2.22
C THR A 571 -1.43 12.68 3.67
N ALA A 572 -2.36 12.74 4.63
CA ALA A 572 -2.04 12.73 6.06
C ALA A 572 -1.38 11.40 6.49
N VAL A 573 -1.91 10.26 6.04
CA VAL A 573 -1.30 8.94 6.28
C VAL A 573 0.06 8.83 5.60
N GLU A 574 0.20 9.33 4.37
CA GLU A 574 1.50 9.34 3.66
C GLU A 574 2.55 10.17 4.42
N LEU A 575 2.20 11.38 4.86
CA LEU A 575 3.10 12.23 5.64
C LEU A 575 3.52 11.53 6.94
N ARG A 576 2.56 10.97 7.69
CA ARG A 576 2.83 10.22 8.92
C ARG A 576 3.82 9.07 8.68
N ASN A 577 3.60 8.25 7.64
CA ASN A 577 4.46 7.11 7.31
C ASN A 577 5.88 7.56 6.93
N ARG A 578 6.00 8.64 6.13
CA ARG A 578 7.29 9.22 5.76
C ARG A 578 8.06 9.77 6.96
N LEU A 579 7.37 10.44 7.86
CA LEU A 579 7.97 10.97 9.09
C LEU A 579 8.37 9.83 10.03
N ALA A 580 7.54 8.79 10.18
CA ALA A 580 7.88 7.62 10.99
C ALA A 580 9.14 6.91 10.44
N SER A 581 9.24 6.74 9.13
CA SER A 581 10.44 6.16 8.48
C SER A 581 11.68 7.05 8.67
N ALA A 582 11.54 8.38 8.52
CA ALA A 582 12.66 9.31 8.61
C ALA A 582 13.16 9.52 10.06
N THR A 583 12.28 9.39 11.05
CA THR A 583 12.60 9.65 12.46
C THR A 583 12.84 8.38 13.28
N GLY A 584 12.36 7.23 12.79
CA GLY A 584 12.37 5.96 13.53
C GLY A 584 11.33 5.90 14.66
N ILE A 585 10.44 6.92 14.79
CA ILE A 585 9.42 6.96 15.83
C ILE A 585 8.09 6.41 15.28
N ARG A 586 7.33 5.74 16.13
CA ARG A 586 5.95 5.34 15.83
C ARG A 586 5.01 6.53 16.04
N LEU A 587 4.30 6.91 14.99
CA LEU A 587 3.44 8.07 14.99
C LEU A 587 1.96 7.64 14.89
N PRO A 588 1.05 8.27 15.68
CA PRO A 588 -0.37 7.94 15.65
C PRO A 588 -1.03 8.32 14.33
N ALA A 589 -2.14 7.65 13.99
CA ALA A 589 -2.89 7.93 12.76
C ALA A 589 -3.48 9.35 12.72
N THR A 590 -3.77 9.92 13.89
CA THR A 590 -4.35 11.26 14.04
C THR A 590 -3.32 12.40 14.01
N LEU A 591 -2.02 12.09 13.90
CA LEU A 591 -0.91 13.04 14.04
C LEU A 591 -1.11 14.39 13.33
N VAL A 592 -1.53 14.36 12.07
CA VAL A 592 -1.69 15.57 11.23
C VAL A 592 -2.92 16.38 11.64
N PHE A 593 -3.91 15.74 12.26
CA PHE A 593 -5.10 16.39 12.77
C PHE A 593 -4.87 16.99 14.17
N ASP A 594 -4.11 16.28 15.02
CA ASP A 594 -3.79 16.72 16.39
C ASP A 594 -2.74 17.87 16.37
N PHE A 595 -1.85 17.86 15.38
CA PHE A 595 -0.79 18.87 15.19
C PHE A 595 -0.90 19.47 13.79
N PRO A 596 -1.82 20.44 13.58
CA PRO A 596 -2.31 20.81 12.26
C PRO A 596 -1.33 21.67 11.44
N THR A 597 -0.18 22.10 11.96
CA THR A 597 0.82 22.87 11.21
C THR A 597 2.22 22.23 11.27
N PRO A 598 3.11 22.49 10.32
CA PRO A 598 4.49 22.02 10.36
C PRO A 598 5.22 22.39 11.67
N MET A 599 5.00 23.58 12.19
CA MET A 599 5.61 24.05 13.43
C MET A 599 5.04 23.30 14.67
N ALA A 600 3.70 23.11 14.74
CA ALA A 600 3.08 22.34 15.83
C ALA A 600 3.60 20.90 15.84
N LEU A 601 3.72 20.29 14.66
CA LEU A 601 4.25 18.95 14.50
C LEU A 601 5.73 18.85 14.89
N THR A 602 6.52 19.90 14.56
CA THR A 602 7.93 20.00 14.97
C THR A 602 8.08 19.98 16.48
N ARG A 603 7.30 20.77 17.20
CA ARG A 603 7.32 20.81 18.66
C ARG A 603 6.98 19.45 19.27
N ARG A 604 5.97 18.78 18.74
CA ARG A 604 5.58 17.44 19.20
C ARG A 604 6.69 16.40 19.02
N LEU A 605 7.31 16.38 17.84
CA LEU A 605 8.38 15.42 17.54
C LEU A 605 9.68 15.71 18.32
N LEU A 606 9.95 16.97 18.65
CA LEU A 606 11.09 17.33 19.51
C LEU A 606 10.96 16.74 20.91
N THR A 607 9.75 16.73 21.47
CA THR A 607 9.48 16.16 22.80
C THR A 607 9.76 14.65 22.81
N GLU A 608 9.55 13.94 21.71
CA GLU A 608 9.78 12.49 21.63
C GLU A 608 11.22 12.13 21.25
N LEU A 609 11.85 12.89 20.32
CA LEU A 609 13.17 12.58 19.79
C LEU A 609 14.33 13.06 20.69
N ALA A 610 14.11 14.14 21.36
CA ALA A 610 15.09 14.77 22.23
C ALA A 610 14.36 15.32 23.47
N PRO A 611 13.85 14.46 24.35
CA PRO A 611 13.39 14.93 25.64
C PRO A 611 14.56 15.74 26.23
N GLU A 612 14.31 16.99 26.60
CA GLU A 612 15.30 17.76 27.32
C GLU A 612 15.67 16.90 28.54
N PRO A 613 16.95 16.62 28.79
CA PRO A 613 17.34 16.01 30.05
C PRO A 613 16.72 16.88 31.14
N GLU A 614 16.19 16.25 32.17
CA GLU A 614 15.65 16.92 33.37
C GLU A 614 16.77 17.81 33.99
N ALA A 615 17.14 18.85 33.26
CA ALA A 615 18.14 19.86 33.65
C ALA A 615 17.52 20.91 34.59
N ASP A 616 16.23 20.75 34.95
CA ASP A 616 15.55 21.72 35.79
C ASP A 616 15.70 21.47 37.30
N GLU A 617 16.09 20.27 37.75
CA GLU A 617 16.36 20.09 39.19
C GLU A 617 17.73 20.63 39.61
N GLU A 618 18.81 20.37 38.86
CA GLU A 618 20.15 20.87 39.22
C GLU A 618 20.31 22.38 38.97
N VAL A 619 19.71 22.93 37.90
CA VAL A 619 19.71 24.37 37.64
C VAL A 619 18.73 25.08 38.58
N GLY A 620 17.64 24.44 38.98
CA GLY A 620 16.72 24.89 40.00
C GLY A 620 17.40 25.01 41.36
N GLU A 621 18.12 23.96 41.79
CA GLU A 621 18.88 23.95 43.06
C GLU A 621 20.01 24.99 43.06
N ALA A 622 20.81 25.10 41.99
CA ALA A 622 21.88 26.09 41.89
C ALA A 622 21.32 27.53 41.93
N ARG A 623 20.21 27.78 41.23
CA ARG A 623 19.53 29.07 41.22
C ARG A 623 18.81 29.37 42.54
N GLU A 624 18.30 28.37 43.22
CA GLU A 624 17.72 28.50 44.56
C GLU A 624 18.77 28.78 45.61
N VAL A 625 19.96 28.19 45.53
CA VAL A 625 21.11 28.51 46.39
C VAL A 625 21.61 29.93 46.15
N GLU A 626 21.73 30.40 44.89
CA GLU A 626 22.07 31.75 44.56
C GLU A 626 21.01 32.76 45.03
N LEU A 627 19.71 32.45 44.90
CA LEU A 627 18.61 33.28 45.34
C LEU A 627 18.58 33.38 46.86
N ARG A 628 18.82 32.25 47.58
CA ARG A 628 18.94 32.25 49.06
C ARG A 628 20.15 33.08 49.49
N ALA A 629 21.29 32.97 48.85
CA ALA A 629 22.47 33.77 49.12
C ALA A 629 22.22 35.26 48.85
N ALA A 630 21.56 35.63 47.77
CA ALA A 630 21.19 36.99 47.42
C ALA A 630 20.17 37.57 48.45
N LEU A 631 19.14 36.83 48.79
CA LEU A 631 18.15 37.23 49.81
C LEU A 631 18.78 37.44 51.20
N ALA A 632 19.76 36.62 51.56
CA ALA A 632 20.48 36.76 52.84
C ALA A 632 21.34 38.05 52.91
N THR A 633 21.70 38.62 51.79
CA THR A 633 22.47 39.88 51.73
C THR A 633 21.60 41.14 51.69
N VAL A 634 20.26 41.01 51.46
CA VAL A 634 19.33 42.13 51.39
C VAL A 634 18.91 42.56 52.82
N PRO A 635 19.16 43.82 53.25
CA PRO A 635 18.72 44.29 54.56
C PRO A 635 17.21 44.18 54.71
N LEU A 636 16.71 43.68 55.85
CA LEU A 636 15.27 43.54 56.15
C LEU A 636 14.49 44.84 55.97
N ARG A 637 15.14 45.97 56.22
CA ARG A 637 14.58 47.29 55.99
C ARG A 637 14.19 47.51 54.50
N ARG A 638 15.00 46.99 53.59
CA ARG A 638 14.76 47.12 52.14
C ARG A 638 13.62 46.24 51.67
N LEU A 639 13.51 45.05 52.20
CA LEU A 639 12.38 44.12 51.93
C LEU A 639 11.05 44.69 52.47
N ARG A 640 11.10 45.43 53.61
CA ARG A 640 9.92 46.12 54.15
C ARG A 640 9.52 47.31 53.29
N GLU A 641 10.48 48.13 52.83
CA GLU A 641 10.23 49.26 51.96
C GLU A 641 9.60 48.83 50.59
N LEU A 642 9.89 47.61 50.16
CA LEU A 642 9.37 47.05 48.91
C LEU A 642 8.06 46.24 49.10
N GLY A 643 7.53 46.15 50.34
CA GLY A 643 6.32 45.40 50.64
C GLY A 643 6.47 43.86 50.54
N LEU A 644 7.68 43.35 50.39
CA LEU A 644 7.96 41.93 50.20
C LEU A 644 8.15 41.16 51.52
N LEU A 645 8.37 41.87 52.65
CA LEU A 645 8.67 41.23 53.93
C LEU A 645 7.45 40.48 54.45
N ASP A 646 6.25 41.07 54.38
CA ASP A 646 5.03 40.44 54.91
C ASP A 646 4.59 39.23 54.07
N ALA A 647 4.83 39.30 52.75
CA ALA A 647 4.61 38.17 51.82
C ALA A 647 5.54 36.99 52.14
N LEU A 648 6.84 37.26 52.38
CA LEU A 648 7.83 36.21 52.75
C LEU A 648 7.56 35.63 54.14
N LEU A 649 7.12 36.44 55.10
CA LEU A 649 6.73 35.93 56.41
C LEU A 649 5.45 35.05 56.38
N GLY A 650 4.49 35.42 55.53
CA GLY A 650 3.31 34.60 55.29
C GLY A 650 3.63 33.22 54.70
N LEU A 651 4.65 33.10 53.89
CA LEU A 651 5.15 31.82 53.33
C LEU A 651 5.90 31.00 54.39
N VAL A 652 6.52 31.60 55.39
CA VAL A 652 7.22 30.93 56.47
C VAL A 652 6.26 30.44 57.54
N GLU A 653 5.18 31.19 57.82
CA GLU A 653 4.19 30.84 58.84
C GLU A 653 3.20 29.77 58.42
N HIS A 654 3.09 29.50 57.11
CA HIS A 654 2.20 28.46 56.55
C HIS A 654 2.98 27.53 55.63
N PRO A 655 3.83 26.62 56.13
CA PRO A 655 4.51 25.64 55.30
C PRO A 655 3.48 24.65 54.77
N ALA A 656 3.30 24.69 53.44
CA ALA A 656 2.83 23.65 52.51
C ALA A 656 1.90 22.57 53.09
N GLU A 657 0.71 22.91 53.53
CA GLU A 657 -0.33 21.91 53.84
C GLU A 657 -1.74 22.31 53.37
N LYS A 658 -1.89 23.09 52.33
CA LYS A 658 -3.21 23.30 51.67
C LYS A 658 -3.10 23.95 50.29
N VAL A 659 -2.47 23.27 49.34
CA VAL A 659 -2.67 23.56 47.92
C VAL A 659 -3.46 22.43 47.25
N ARG A 660 -4.27 21.70 48.04
CA ARG A 660 -5.15 20.64 47.50
C ARG A 660 -6.62 20.84 47.73
N ASP A 661 -7.10 22.06 47.99
CA ASP A 661 -8.54 22.22 48.16
C ASP A 661 -9.05 23.65 47.90
N ARG A 662 -8.81 24.17 46.69
CA ARG A 662 -9.45 25.40 46.20
C ARG A 662 -9.82 25.39 44.74
N SER A 663 -10.07 24.22 44.14
CA SER A 663 -10.51 24.11 42.74
C SER A 663 -11.89 23.43 42.58
N GLU A 664 -12.63 23.14 43.66
CA GLU A 664 -13.95 22.48 43.54
C GLU A 664 -15.14 23.27 44.04
N GLU A 665 -15.02 24.46 44.61
CA GLU A 665 -16.19 25.21 45.13
C GLU A 665 -16.59 26.44 44.28
N ASP A 666 -15.92 26.76 43.15
CA ASP A 666 -16.29 27.87 42.26
C ASP A 666 -16.46 27.47 40.81
N ALA A 667 -16.67 26.20 40.51
CA ALA A 667 -17.10 25.73 39.22
C ALA A 667 -18.63 25.76 39.16
N GLY A 668 -19.21 26.82 38.63
CA GLY A 668 -20.59 26.84 38.17
C GLY A 668 -20.86 25.69 37.19
N PRO A 669 -22.12 25.34 36.90
CA PRO A 669 -22.49 24.17 36.12
C PRO A 669 -21.72 24.11 34.82
N ALA A 670 -21.27 22.90 34.44
CA ALA A 670 -20.49 22.66 33.21
C ALA A 670 -21.28 23.18 32.00
N ILE A 671 -20.56 23.78 31.04
CA ILE A 671 -21.15 24.35 29.83
C ILE A 671 -22.01 23.32 29.07
N ALA A 672 -21.76 22.03 29.25
CA ALA A 672 -22.53 20.93 28.65
C ALA A 672 -23.97 20.76 29.22
N ASP A 673 -24.26 21.31 30.41
CA ASP A 673 -25.57 21.19 31.11
C ASP A 673 -26.40 22.47 31.05
N MET A 674 -25.96 23.51 30.34
CA MET A 674 -26.63 24.81 30.22
C MET A 674 -27.52 24.86 28.99
N ASP A 675 -28.74 25.42 29.16
CA ASP A 675 -29.59 25.72 28.01
C ASP A 675 -29.08 26.95 27.20
N VAL A 676 -29.60 27.11 25.98
CA VAL A 676 -29.14 28.13 25.03
C VAL A 676 -29.31 29.56 25.57
N ASP A 677 -30.35 29.83 26.35
CA ASP A 677 -30.62 31.16 26.89
C ASP A 677 -29.62 31.52 28.01
N SER A 678 -29.23 30.56 28.81
CA SER A 678 -28.18 30.72 29.85
C SER A 678 -26.79 30.90 29.26
N LEU A 679 -26.47 30.28 28.09
CA LEU A 679 -25.23 30.46 27.34
C LEU A 679 -25.13 31.85 26.71
N ILE A 680 -26.27 32.39 26.21
CA ILE A 680 -26.34 33.72 25.62
C ILE A 680 -26.17 34.80 26.70
N ALA A 681 -26.82 34.64 27.89
CA ALA A 681 -26.67 35.56 28.98
C ALA A 681 -25.22 35.65 29.49
N ARG A 682 -24.51 34.54 29.60
CA ARG A 682 -23.09 34.48 30.00
C ARG A 682 -22.12 35.04 28.97
N ALA A 683 -22.43 34.90 27.66
CA ALA A 683 -21.65 35.48 26.60
C ALA A 683 -21.79 37.02 26.52
N LEU A 684 -22.94 37.55 26.91
CA LEU A 684 -23.18 39.00 26.98
C LEU A 684 -22.56 39.66 28.23
N ASP A 685 -22.52 38.96 29.36
CA ASP A 685 -21.86 39.45 30.58
C ASP A 685 -20.34 39.51 30.52
N SER A 686 -19.71 38.68 29.63
CA SER A 686 -18.25 38.69 29.39
C SER A 686 -17.78 39.72 28.38
N ALA A 687 -18.68 40.48 27.75
CA ALA A 687 -18.35 41.53 26.79
C ALA A 687 -18.27 42.97 27.40
N ASP A 688 -18.62 43.12 28.70
CA ASP A 688 -18.61 44.40 29.43
C ASP A 688 -17.51 44.48 30.51
N HIS A 689 -16.47 43.67 30.43
CA HIS A 689 -15.28 43.76 31.30
C HIS A 689 -13.99 43.83 30.49
#